data_302ff34917382c5a585c57789d40ab7b
#
_entry.id   302ff34917382c5a585c57789d40ab7b
#
_cell.length_a   1.000
_cell.length_b   1.000
_cell.length_c   1.000
_cell.angle_alpha   90.00
_cell.angle_beta   90.00
_cell.angle_gamma   90.00
#
_symmetry.space_group_name_H-M   'P 1'
#
loop_
_entity.id
_entity.type
_entity.pdbx_description
1 polymer ?
#
loop_
_entity_poly.entity_id
_entity_poly.type
_entity_poly.pdbx_seq_one_letter_code
_entity_poly.pdbx_strand_id
1 'polypeptide(L)'
;MAIGVIHVTQNGNRNKMTLKTPASWHRDMWREGLPAGNGKIGALVYGNIADETIVINHCKLWHWGKRNELPDIHEALSETRKQLDKGNFWDANTISADLLKKKGYTARLASPCPLCDIKVIMDSKNAFHHYRRVLNMETGEVCVSWKEEDCEFTRKLFVSRADDMLVYKLTSNQRHLNANLFLQLHETYDKDTKKMREEQGSNLVEYADKNFIYYSARNEDGRDFGAVMKIVGDGDLATQDGRSISVKNGNEITVYCCFFVGGQRNTEFEKYKRKLEGWNDTYEACLKRHAKLHGALFHNVDIQIADQDLDKSNEELLFNAYEQTASNALIERMWRFGRYLMISGTAENGLPFPLYGLWPGKYRLPWSHNMANENIQMIYWHTMVGGLEYTMKTVLDYYWSLMDDFRQNARRLFGCSGIYIPAGTTPGMGYPNQIVPVILNWIGAAGWLCQHFYDYYKFTGDEEFLKEKILPFMYEAAQFYSDYIVMDEKGNCKIYPSVSPENTPKSLMPGDEYEHMAHPCPSAVNATMDFAIVKELFRNIIEASKITGMYQDKIKSWETILKAIPEYQKNADGDIKEWMHPDLTDRYTHRHLSHIYPVFPGKEYVIGRDDMDMPVGFELAVSKRTPDSQSGWSLAHMACIYARLEKPEKAIRCLDILTRSCVLKNLFTLHNDWRKMGLTLDGGESVPVQMDANMGIANAVQEMLLFVSDDFIKILPACPERFKKGAVKNLHFMTGLISFKWDILAGYFVCNIASLRNTRLTIQLPKFFHRYAMNGHSIDGRTPGIALKAGERLCITAQTDKEEEETNLA
;
A
#
# COMPACT_ATOMS: atom_id res chain seq x y z
N MET A 1 1.50 20.37 37.24
CA MET A 1 1.78 18.94 37.11
C MET A 1 2.53 18.71 35.81
N ALA A 2 3.68 18.02 35.83
CA ALA A 2 4.41 17.73 34.61
C ALA A 2 3.53 16.82 33.73
N ILE A 3 3.25 17.23 32.50
CA ILE A 3 2.54 16.45 31.50
C ILE A 3 3.40 15.20 31.27
N GLY A 4 2.95 14.04 31.78
CA GLY A 4 3.68 12.79 31.69
C GLY A 4 3.89 12.43 30.24
N VAL A 5 5.15 12.30 29.83
CA VAL A 5 5.51 11.76 28.52
C VAL A 5 5.02 10.31 28.49
N ILE A 6 4.15 9.99 27.54
CA ILE A 6 3.72 8.60 27.33
C ILE A 6 4.95 7.81 26.86
N HIS A 7 5.58 7.11 27.81
CA HIS A 7 6.70 6.24 27.50
C HIS A 7 6.18 4.94 26.88
N VAL A 8 6.54 4.73 25.64
CA VAL A 8 6.37 3.47 24.93
C VAL A 8 7.57 2.58 25.27
N THR A 9 7.35 1.38 25.80
CA THR A 9 8.44 0.48 26.18
C THR A 9 9.28 0.08 24.98
N GLN A 10 10.57 0.43 24.99
CA GLN A 10 11.53 -0.03 23.98
C GLN A 10 11.93 -1.48 24.27
N ASN A 11 11.25 -2.42 23.64
CA ASN A 11 11.68 -3.82 23.58
C ASN A 11 12.27 -4.06 22.18
N GLY A 12 13.60 -4.25 22.08
CA GLY A 12 14.29 -4.42 20.80
C GLY A 12 13.81 -5.61 19.94
N ASN A 13 13.08 -6.56 20.49
CA ASN A 13 12.50 -7.67 19.74
C ASN A 13 11.20 -7.28 19.01
N ARG A 14 10.49 -6.25 19.47
CA ARG A 14 9.25 -5.76 18.89
C ARG A 14 9.40 -5.28 17.42
N ASN A 15 10.58 -4.73 17.09
CA ASN A 15 10.90 -4.20 15.77
C ASN A 15 11.62 -5.23 14.86
N LYS A 16 11.68 -6.50 15.28
CA LYS A 16 12.34 -7.56 14.53
C LYS A 16 11.36 -8.62 14.06
N MET A 17 11.53 -9.06 12.83
CA MET A 17 10.91 -10.31 12.34
C MET A 17 12.01 -11.36 12.24
N THR A 18 11.76 -12.56 12.78
CA THR A 18 12.68 -13.70 12.74
C THR A 18 12.04 -14.86 11.99
N LEU A 19 12.81 -15.48 11.10
CA LEU A 19 12.49 -16.71 10.40
C LEU A 19 13.55 -17.78 10.72
N LYS A 20 13.11 -19.01 10.85
CA LYS A 20 13.98 -20.16 11.18
C LYS A 20 14.38 -21.00 9.97
N THR A 21 13.88 -20.65 8.79
CA THR A 21 14.14 -21.37 7.53
C THR A 21 14.55 -20.43 6.40
N PRO A 22 15.36 -20.88 5.42
CA PRO A 22 15.60 -20.14 4.18
C PRO A 22 14.32 -19.97 3.37
N ALA A 23 14.37 -19.13 2.32
CA ALA A 23 13.33 -19.11 1.31
C ALA A 23 13.31 -20.47 0.60
N SER A 24 12.12 -21.07 0.48
CA SER A 24 11.96 -22.46 0.01
C SER A 24 10.77 -22.65 -0.92
N TRP A 25 10.07 -21.61 -1.32
CA TRP A 25 8.97 -21.74 -2.27
C TRP A 25 9.50 -22.21 -3.63
N HIS A 26 9.09 -23.40 -4.05
CA HIS A 26 9.63 -24.04 -5.24
C HIS A 26 9.51 -23.15 -6.49
N ARG A 27 10.61 -22.91 -7.19
CA ARG A 27 10.77 -22.05 -8.37
C ARG A 27 10.45 -20.56 -8.16
N ASP A 28 9.90 -20.17 -7.02
CA ASP A 28 9.46 -18.81 -6.68
C ASP A 28 9.99 -18.39 -5.31
N MET A 29 11.26 -18.67 -4.99
CA MET A 29 11.88 -18.37 -3.69
C MET A 29 11.76 -16.89 -3.30
N TRP A 30 11.64 -15.99 -4.29
CA TRP A 30 11.44 -14.57 -4.08
C TRP A 30 10.23 -14.26 -3.19
N ARG A 31 9.18 -15.10 -3.23
CA ARG A 31 7.96 -14.91 -2.41
C ARG A 31 8.24 -14.95 -0.91
N GLU A 32 9.31 -15.61 -0.49
CA GLU A 32 9.69 -15.75 0.92
C GLU A 32 10.99 -15.00 1.25
N GLY A 33 11.52 -14.21 0.33
CA GLY A 33 12.68 -13.36 0.56
C GLY A 33 12.42 -12.29 1.59
N LEU A 34 13.45 -11.84 2.29
CA LEU A 34 13.36 -10.69 3.19
C LEU A 34 13.67 -9.39 2.42
N PRO A 35 12.77 -8.41 2.46
CA PRO A 35 12.93 -7.17 1.73
C PRO A 35 13.81 -6.15 2.45
N ALA A 36 14.74 -5.53 1.73
CA ALA A 36 15.44 -4.30 2.13
C ALA A 36 15.27 -3.24 1.03
N GLY A 37 15.29 -1.96 1.39
CA GLY A 37 15.13 -0.90 0.39
C GLY A 37 15.32 0.51 0.92
N ASN A 38 15.54 1.45 -0.02
CA ASN A 38 15.67 2.88 0.28
C ASN A 38 14.67 3.78 -0.45
N GLY A 39 13.65 3.16 -1.06
CA GLY A 39 12.63 3.83 -1.87
C GLY A 39 13.00 3.96 -3.36
N LYS A 40 14.23 3.65 -3.75
CA LYS A 40 14.69 3.62 -5.16
C LYS A 40 15.21 2.25 -5.54
N ILE A 41 16.02 1.66 -4.70
CA ILE A 41 16.66 0.35 -4.86
C ILE A 41 16.00 -0.60 -3.87
N GLY A 42 15.53 -1.75 -4.35
CA GLY A 42 15.05 -2.86 -3.55
C GLY A 42 16.00 -4.04 -3.63
N ALA A 43 16.24 -4.70 -2.50
CA ALA A 43 16.97 -5.95 -2.41
C ALA A 43 16.11 -7.00 -1.72
N LEU A 44 16.04 -8.19 -2.27
CA LEU A 44 15.25 -9.31 -1.75
C LEU A 44 16.18 -10.49 -1.43
N VAL A 45 16.38 -10.77 -0.15
CA VAL A 45 17.36 -11.74 0.36
C VAL A 45 16.71 -13.10 0.57
N TYR A 46 17.15 -14.14 -0.13
CA TYR A 46 16.62 -15.50 0.01
C TYR A 46 17.11 -16.19 1.30
N GLY A 47 18.35 -15.94 1.68
CA GLY A 47 18.96 -16.52 2.86
C GLY A 47 19.44 -17.97 2.66
N ASN A 48 19.69 -18.41 1.43
CA ASN A 48 20.26 -19.72 1.15
C ASN A 48 21.74 -19.77 1.54
N ILE A 49 22.20 -20.89 2.07
CA ILE A 49 23.55 -21.02 2.64
C ILE A 49 24.60 -21.14 1.54
N ALA A 50 24.54 -22.20 0.76
CA ALA A 50 25.57 -22.52 -0.24
C ALA A 50 25.43 -21.66 -1.52
N ASP A 51 24.22 -21.35 -1.93
CA ASP A 51 23.91 -20.56 -3.14
C ASP A 51 22.94 -19.45 -2.79
N GLU A 52 23.46 -18.33 -2.29
CA GLU A 52 22.65 -17.15 -1.97
C GLU A 52 22.32 -16.37 -3.23
N THR A 53 21.08 -15.95 -3.30
CA THR A 53 20.58 -15.01 -4.30
C THR A 53 19.97 -13.79 -3.62
N ILE A 54 20.45 -12.62 -4.01
CA ILE A 54 19.85 -11.34 -3.61
C ILE A 54 19.33 -10.70 -4.90
N VAL A 55 18.00 -10.68 -5.06
CA VAL A 55 17.36 -10.06 -6.23
C VAL A 55 17.35 -8.56 -6.06
N ILE A 56 17.91 -7.84 -7.01
CA ILE A 56 17.95 -6.38 -7.02
C ILE A 56 16.92 -5.83 -7.98
N ASN A 57 16.19 -4.82 -7.50
CA ASN A 57 15.23 -4.05 -8.28
C ASN A 57 15.53 -2.56 -8.18
N HIS A 58 15.07 -1.81 -9.17
CA HIS A 58 15.16 -0.35 -9.15
C HIS A 58 13.81 0.25 -9.60
N CYS A 59 13.28 1.24 -8.86
CA CYS A 59 11.96 1.81 -9.11
C CYS A 59 11.74 2.31 -10.55
N LYS A 60 12.81 2.72 -11.25
CA LYS A 60 12.75 3.21 -12.63
C LYS A 60 12.94 2.12 -13.70
N LEU A 61 13.19 0.86 -13.32
CA LEU A 61 13.36 -0.22 -14.29
C LEU A 61 12.04 -0.94 -14.53
N TRP A 62 11.41 -0.59 -15.63
CA TRP A 62 10.18 -1.20 -16.11
C TRP A 62 10.41 -1.76 -17.49
N HIS A 63 9.87 -2.95 -17.75
CA HIS A 63 9.79 -3.49 -19.11
C HIS A 63 8.57 -2.86 -19.77
N TRP A 64 8.82 -1.99 -20.75
CA TRP A 64 7.81 -1.14 -21.35
C TRP A 64 7.03 -1.87 -22.45
N GLY A 65 5.74 -1.67 -22.45
CA GLY A 65 4.94 -1.91 -23.62
C GLY A 65 5.23 -0.87 -24.71
N LYS A 66 5.06 -1.26 -25.97
CA LYS A 66 5.11 -0.28 -27.04
C LYS A 66 3.97 0.72 -26.86
N ARG A 67 4.29 2.01 -26.77
CA ARG A 67 3.29 3.07 -26.71
C ARG A 67 2.63 3.19 -28.08
N ASN A 68 1.33 2.97 -28.15
CA ASN A 68 0.52 3.22 -29.33
C ASN A 68 -0.18 4.57 -29.20
N GLU A 69 -0.50 5.19 -30.33
CA GLU A 69 -1.35 6.36 -30.34
C GLU A 69 -2.78 5.95 -29.99
N LEU A 70 -3.42 6.68 -29.08
CA LEU A 70 -4.82 6.43 -28.70
C LEU A 70 -5.74 6.94 -29.82
N PRO A 71 -6.54 6.10 -30.47
CA PRO A 71 -7.49 6.55 -31.48
C PRO A 71 -8.66 7.32 -30.85
N ASP A 72 -9.24 8.21 -31.63
CA ASP A 72 -10.46 8.91 -31.23
C ASP A 72 -11.68 7.98 -31.44
N ILE A 73 -12.40 7.71 -30.34
CA ILE A 73 -13.61 6.88 -30.30
C ILE A 73 -14.75 7.56 -29.52
N HIS A 74 -14.69 8.88 -29.29
CA HIS A 74 -15.65 9.59 -28.42
C HIS A 74 -17.12 9.37 -28.84
N GLU A 75 -17.39 9.14 -30.12
CA GLU A 75 -18.71 8.79 -30.63
C GLU A 75 -19.31 7.51 -30.03
N ALA A 76 -18.43 6.58 -29.54
CA ALA A 76 -18.86 5.35 -28.87
C ALA A 76 -19.70 5.63 -27.61
N LEU A 77 -19.44 6.74 -26.90
CA LEU A 77 -20.19 7.10 -25.70
C LEU A 77 -21.68 7.30 -25.99
N SER A 78 -22.01 7.98 -27.08
CA SER A 78 -23.40 8.24 -27.48
C SER A 78 -24.12 6.92 -27.79
N GLU A 79 -23.51 5.99 -28.55
CA GLU A 79 -24.12 4.69 -28.87
C GLU A 79 -24.20 3.80 -27.61
N THR A 80 -23.19 3.80 -26.76
CA THR A 80 -23.24 3.07 -25.48
C THR A 80 -24.43 3.54 -24.62
N ARG A 81 -24.63 4.85 -24.49
CA ARG A 81 -25.74 5.45 -23.73
C ARG A 81 -27.10 5.04 -24.33
N LYS A 82 -27.21 5.11 -25.64
CA LYS A 82 -28.42 4.69 -26.36
C LYS A 82 -28.79 3.22 -26.13
N GLN A 83 -27.80 2.33 -26.05
CA GLN A 83 -28.06 0.91 -25.75
C GLN A 83 -28.44 0.72 -24.28
N LEU A 84 -27.77 1.41 -23.33
CA LEU A 84 -28.13 1.39 -21.91
C LEU A 84 -29.56 1.93 -21.66
N ASP A 85 -29.97 3.01 -22.34
CA ASP A 85 -31.32 3.55 -22.22
C ASP A 85 -32.42 2.59 -22.75
N LYS A 86 -32.04 1.64 -23.62
CA LYS A 86 -32.93 0.56 -24.11
C LYS A 86 -32.89 -0.70 -23.22
N GLY A 87 -32.06 -0.74 -22.20
CA GLY A 87 -31.83 -1.93 -21.37
C GLY A 87 -30.92 -2.99 -22.03
N ASN A 88 -30.23 -2.67 -23.13
CA ASN A 88 -29.31 -3.57 -23.83
C ASN A 88 -27.90 -3.53 -23.21
N PHE A 89 -27.78 -3.91 -21.94
CA PHE A 89 -26.54 -3.79 -21.17
C PHE A 89 -25.36 -4.57 -21.78
N TRP A 90 -25.60 -5.78 -22.28
CA TRP A 90 -24.57 -6.62 -22.90
C TRP A 90 -24.02 -6.00 -24.18
N ASP A 91 -24.87 -5.44 -25.03
CA ASP A 91 -24.43 -4.75 -26.24
C ASP A 91 -23.65 -3.50 -25.90
N ALA A 92 -24.13 -2.71 -24.95
CA ALA A 92 -23.47 -1.51 -24.46
C ALA A 92 -22.06 -1.79 -23.87
N ASN A 93 -21.90 -2.94 -23.22
CA ASN A 93 -20.70 -3.29 -22.45
C ASN A 93 -19.42 -3.28 -23.31
N THR A 94 -19.45 -3.75 -24.55
CA THR A 94 -18.24 -3.97 -25.38
C THR A 94 -17.95 -2.88 -26.41
N ILE A 95 -18.87 -1.96 -26.67
CA ILE A 95 -18.80 -0.97 -27.76
C ILE A 95 -17.43 -0.24 -27.80
N SER A 96 -17.01 0.35 -26.69
CA SER A 96 -15.74 1.10 -26.62
C SER A 96 -14.53 0.19 -26.83
N ALA A 97 -14.52 -0.99 -26.21
CA ALA A 97 -13.44 -1.95 -26.32
C ALA A 97 -13.29 -2.48 -27.76
N ASP A 98 -14.41 -2.81 -28.41
CA ASP A 98 -14.42 -3.34 -29.75
C ASP A 98 -14.04 -2.28 -30.81
N LEU A 99 -14.47 -1.03 -30.59
CA LEU A 99 -14.08 0.08 -31.47
C LEU A 99 -12.58 0.39 -31.36
N LEU A 100 -12.00 0.38 -30.15
CA LEU A 100 -10.55 0.52 -29.97
C LEU A 100 -9.78 -0.57 -30.71
N LYS A 101 -10.19 -1.84 -30.56
CA LYS A 101 -9.59 -2.99 -31.26
C LYS A 101 -9.72 -2.84 -32.78
N LYS A 102 -10.92 -2.47 -33.28
CA LYS A 102 -11.17 -2.24 -34.68
C LYS A 102 -10.31 -1.13 -35.30
N LYS A 103 -10.02 -0.07 -34.51
CA LYS A 103 -9.11 1.00 -34.91
C LYS A 103 -7.62 0.63 -34.71
N GLY A 104 -7.31 -0.62 -34.34
CA GLY A 104 -5.94 -1.14 -34.24
C GLY A 104 -5.21 -0.77 -32.94
N TYR A 105 -5.92 -0.26 -31.93
CA TYR A 105 -5.31 0.01 -30.63
C TYR A 105 -4.98 -1.30 -29.91
N THR A 106 -3.72 -1.44 -29.53
CA THR A 106 -3.25 -2.60 -28.75
C THR A 106 -2.71 -2.10 -27.42
N ALA A 107 -3.33 -2.49 -26.34
CA ALA A 107 -2.83 -2.22 -25.01
C ALA A 107 -1.72 -3.22 -24.62
N ARG A 108 -0.70 -2.73 -23.96
CA ARG A 108 0.37 -3.58 -23.40
C ARG A 108 0.68 -3.13 -21.98
N LEU A 109 0.64 -4.10 -21.07
CA LEU A 109 0.97 -3.88 -19.67
C LEU A 109 2.49 -3.82 -19.49
N ALA A 110 3.02 -2.70 -19.06
CA ALA A 110 4.39 -2.61 -18.56
C ALA A 110 4.47 -3.25 -17.17
N SER A 111 5.61 -3.83 -16.85
CA SER A 111 5.90 -4.50 -15.58
C SER A 111 7.23 -4.03 -15.03
N PRO A 112 7.34 -3.75 -13.71
CA PRO A 112 8.65 -3.65 -13.09
C PRO A 112 9.36 -5.00 -13.18
N CYS A 113 10.67 -4.98 -13.34
CA CYS A 113 11.44 -6.20 -13.52
C CYS A 113 12.74 -6.16 -12.70
N PRO A 114 13.29 -7.33 -12.34
CA PRO A 114 14.58 -7.43 -11.66
C PRO A 114 15.69 -6.78 -12.49
N LEU A 115 16.58 -6.04 -11.80
CA LEU A 115 17.74 -5.40 -12.42
C LEU A 115 18.87 -6.42 -12.59
N CYS A 116 19.21 -7.14 -11.53
CA CYS A 116 20.20 -8.23 -11.52
C CYS A 116 20.03 -9.08 -10.25
N ASP A 117 20.75 -10.19 -10.22
CA ASP A 117 21.03 -10.95 -9.01
C ASP A 117 22.45 -10.69 -8.53
N ILE A 118 22.62 -10.44 -7.23
CA ILE A 118 23.90 -10.63 -6.56
C ILE A 118 23.94 -12.08 -6.10
N LYS A 119 24.89 -12.84 -6.64
CA LYS A 119 25.12 -14.24 -6.30
C LYS A 119 26.32 -14.38 -5.38
N VAL A 120 26.15 -15.23 -4.35
CA VAL A 120 27.23 -15.61 -3.45
C VAL A 120 27.22 -17.12 -3.30
N ILE A 121 28.20 -17.77 -3.96
CA ILE A 121 28.38 -19.21 -3.88
C ILE A 121 29.44 -19.50 -2.81
N MET A 122 29.07 -20.24 -1.78
CA MET A 122 29.95 -20.66 -0.71
C MET A 122 30.27 -22.15 -0.82
N ASP A 123 31.52 -22.53 -0.53
CA ASP A 123 31.92 -23.93 -0.45
C ASP A 123 31.49 -24.53 0.88
N SER A 124 30.17 -24.65 1.06
CA SER A 124 29.54 -25.22 2.25
C SER A 124 29.01 -26.61 1.90
N LYS A 125 29.54 -27.65 2.55
CA LYS A 125 29.13 -29.05 2.38
C LYS A 125 28.69 -29.72 3.66
N ASN A 126 28.85 -29.02 4.79
CA ASN A 126 28.52 -29.53 6.11
C ASN A 126 27.06 -29.32 6.47
N ALA A 127 26.57 -30.11 7.40
CA ALA A 127 25.27 -29.84 8.01
C ALA A 127 25.32 -28.53 8.78
N PHE A 128 24.25 -27.74 8.67
CA PHE A 128 24.14 -26.48 9.38
C PHE A 128 23.09 -26.53 10.50
N HIS A 129 23.27 -25.72 11.50
CA HIS A 129 22.37 -25.57 12.63
C HIS A 129 22.28 -24.11 13.09
N HIS A 130 21.33 -23.83 14.01
CA HIS A 130 21.05 -22.47 14.52
C HIS A 130 20.78 -21.42 13.42
N TYR A 131 20.20 -21.87 12.31
CA TYR A 131 19.86 -20.98 11.20
C TYR A 131 18.80 -19.95 11.60
N ARG A 132 19.02 -18.69 11.20
CA ARG A 132 18.08 -17.59 11.36
C ARG A 132 18.20 -16.59 10.23
N ARG A 133 17.04 -16.06 9.81
CA ARG A 133 16.93 -14.80 9.05
C ARG A 133 16.21 -13.78 9.90
N VAL A 134 16.73 -12.59 10.01
CA VAL A 134 16.16 -11.50 10.82
C VAL A 134 16.08 -10.25 9.96
N LEU A 135 14.91 -9.63 9.91
CA LEU A 135 14.76 -8.26 9.44
C LEU A 135 14.57 -7.36 10.66
N ASN A 136 15.48 -6.41 10.85
CA ASN A 136 15.31 -5.32 11.79
C ASN A 136 14.60 -4.15 11.08
N MET A 137 13.29 -3.99 11.32
CA MET A 137 12.47 -2.97 10.67
C MET A 137 12.84 -1.54 11.07
N GLU A 138 13.47 -1.37 12.22
CA GLU A 138 13.93 -0.06 12.73
C GLU A 138 15.14 0.46 11.96
N THR A 139 16.06 -0.44 11.60
CA THR A 139 17.31 -0.11 10.89
C THR A 139 17.29 -0.47 9.41
N GLY A 140 16.27 -1.19 8.93
CA GLY A 140 16.22 -1.71 7.56
C GLY A 140 17.28 -2.78 7.25
N GLU A 141 17.94 -3.35 8.27
CA GLU A 141 18.99 -4.36 8.12
C GLU A 141 18.41 -5.78 8.06
N VAL A 142 18.80 -6.55 7.05
CA VAL A 142 18.55 -7.99 6.96
C VAL A 142 19.80 -8.73 7.43
N CYS A 143 19.64 -9.69 8.34
CA CYS A 143 20.71 -10.54 8.85
C CYS A 143 20.35 -12.01 8.62
N VAL A 144 21.29 -12.79 8.08
CA VAL A 144 21.22 -14.25 7.95
C VAL A 144 22.38 -14.85 8.73
N SER A 145 22.12 -15.78 9.64
CA SER A 145 23.16 -16.43 10.44
C SER A 145 22.93 -17.92 10.56
N TRP A 146 24.02 -18.67 10.65
CA TRP A 146 24.01 -20.12 10.85
C TRP A 146 25.37 -20.58 11.40
N LYS A 147 25.43 -21.84 11.84
CA LYS A 147 26.64 -22.50 12.26
C LYS A 147 26.84 -23.77 11.43
N GLU A 148 28.11 -24.05 11.08
CA GLU A 148 28.56 -25.30 10.53
C GLU A 148 29.69 -25.81 11.45
N GLU A 149 29.50 -26.94 12.10
CA GLU A 149 30.36 -27.40 13.20
C GLU A 149 30.54 -26.30 14.26
N ASP A 150 31.76 -25.86 14.52
CA ASP A 150 32.08 -24.77 15.47
C ASP A 150 32.23 -23.40 14.77
N CYS A 151 32.06 -23.33 13.47
CA CYS A 151 32.18 -22.10 12.69
C CYS A 151 30.84 -21.37 12.61
N GLU A 152 30.84 -20.11 12.96
CA GLU A 152 29.67 -19.22 12.88
C GLU A 152 29.80 -18.28 11.68
N PHE A 153 28.78 -18.28 10.85
CA PHE A 153 28.66 -17.40 9.68
C PHE A 153 27.54 -16.39 9.87
N THR A 154 27.80 -15.17 9.41
CA THR A 154 26.78 -14.11 9.39
C THR A 154 26.87 -13.32 8.10
N ARG A 155 25.72 -13.03 7.50
CA ARG A 155 25.55 -12.12 6.37
C ARG A 155 24.60 -11.01 6.78
N LYS A 156 24.99 -9.77 6.57
CA LYS A 156 24.19 -8.59 6.90
C LYS A 156 24.08 -7.68 5.70
N LEU A 157 22.87 -7.16 5.43
CA LEU A 157 22.60 -6.34 4.27
C LEU A 157 21.62 -5.22 4.62
N PHE A 158 21.85 -4.04 4.05
CA PHE A 158 20.88 -2.97 3.96
C PHE A 158 21.08 -2.16 2.68
N VAL A 159 20.04 -1.42 2.26
CA VAL A 159 20.12 -0.46 1.16
C VAL A 159 20.13 0.94 1.75
N SER A 160 21.24 1.64 1.62
CA SER A 160 21.46 2.93 2.28
C SER A 160 20.60 4.04 1.69
N ARG A 161 19.79 4.71 2.56
CA ARG A 161 19.10 5.96 2.22
C ARG A 161 20.04 7.14 2.10
N ALA A 162 21.12 7.12 2.88
CA ALA A 162 22.08 8.23 2.92
C ALA A 162 23.02 8.21 1.73
N ASP A 163 23.44 7.01 1.29
CA ASP A 163 24.54 6.85 0.35
C ASP A 163 24.10 6.38 -1.04
N ASP A 164 22.81 6.00 -1.18
CA ASP A 164 22.19 5.48 -2.41
C ASP A 164 22.98 4.31 -3.00
N MET A 165 23.20 3.29 -2.16
CA MET A 165 23.87 2.04 -2.54
C MET A 165 23.45 0.89 -1.61
N LEU A 166 23.68 -0.33 -2.05
CA LEU A 166 23.59 -1.52 -1.21
C LEU A 166 24.93 -1.76 -0.52
N VAL A 167 24.87 -2.05 0.79
CA VAL A 167 26.02 -2.45 1.60
C VAL A 167 25.76 -3.83 2.18
N TYR A 168 26.69 -4.77 1.92
CA TYR A 168 26.54 -6.16 2.31
C TYR A 168 27.84 -6.65 2.97
N LYS A 169 27.70 -7.32 4.12
CA LYS A 169 28.84 -7.79 4.93
C LYS A 169 28.68 -9.28 5.19
N LEU A 170 29.73 -10.03 4.95
CA LEU A 170 29.85 -11.45 5.27
C LEU A 170 30.97 -11.63 6.31
N THR A 171 30.69 -12.43 7.34
CA THR A 171 31.71 -12.73 8.38
C THR A 171 31.75 -14.21 8.73
N SER A 172 32.92 -14.67 9.11
CA SER A 172 33.17 -15.97 9.71
C SER A 172 34.09 -15.81 10.91
N ASN A 173 33.87 -16.53 11.98
CA ASN A 173 34.70 -16.42 13.20
C ASN A 173 36.01 -17.20 13.16
N GLN A 174 36.31 -17.97 12.07
CA GLN A 174 37.47 -18.89 11.99
C GLN A 174 38.21 -18.89 10.64
N ARG A 175 38.25 -17.79 9.91
CA ARG A 175 38.87 -17.68 8.58
C ARG A 175 38.39 -18.75 7.54
N HIS A 176 37.13 -19.17 7.69
CA HIS A 176 36.51 -20.18 6.82
C HIS A 176 35.64 -19.55 5.72
N LEU A 177 35.69 -18.22 5.55
CA LEU A 177 34.91 -17.55 4.51
C LEU A 177 35.57 -17.82 3.15
N ASN A 178 35.00 -18.79 2.43
CA ASN A 178 35.32 -19.11 1.06
C ASN A 178 34.07 -18.87 0.21
N ALA A 179 34.12 -17.87 -0.66
CA ALA A 179 32.96 -17.47 -1.44
C ALA A 179 33.35 -17.01 -2.84
N ASN A 180 32.49 -17.25 -3.81
CA ASN A 180 32.57 -16.66 -5.13
C ASN A 180 31.38 -15.69 -5.35
N LEU A 181 31.69 -14.43 -5.65
CA LEU A 181 30.71 -13.38 -5.83
C LEU A 181 30.66 -12.96 -7.29
N PHE A 182 29.45 -12.78 -7.82
CA PHE A 182 29.21 -12.25 -9.16
C PHE A 182 27.84 -11.57 -9.28
N LEU A 183 27.68 -10.82 -10.36
CA LEU A 183 26.42 -10.24 -10.80
C LEU A 183 25.96 -10.99 -12.04
N GLN A 184 24.66 -11.23 -12.13
CA GLN A 184 24.07 -11.88 -13.30
C GLN A 184 22.68 -11.33 -13.61
N LEU A 185 22.24 -11.57 -14.84
CA LEU A 185 20.85 -11.32 -15.22
C LEU A 185 19.92 -12.29 -14.44
N HIS A 186 18.86 -11.77 -13.86
CA HIS A 186 17.93 -12.55 -13.04
C HIS A 186 17.42 -13.80 -13.79
N GLU A 187 17.45 -14.95 -13.13
CA GLU A 187 16.97 -16.21 -13.70
C GLU A 187 15.44 -16.33 -13.63
N THR A 188 14.89 -16.95 -14.63
CA THR A 188 13.45 -17.27 -14.68
C THR A 188 13.23 -18.68 -15.19
N TYR A 189 12.31 -19.38 -14.54
CA TYR A 189 11.86 -20.73 -14.93
C TYR A 189 10.55 -20.69 -15.74
N ASP A 190 9.94 -19.51 -15.84
CA ASP A 190 8.68 -19.30 -16.51
C ASP A 190 8.89 -19.11 -18.02
N LYS A 191 8.21 -19.93 -18.83
CA LYS A 191 8.32 -19.88 -20.29
C LYS A 191 7.88 -18.54 -20.88
N ASP A 192 6.84 -17.92 -20.28
CA ASP A 192 6.30 -16.65 -20.76
C ASP A 192 7.25 -15.48 -20.51
N THR A 193 8.08 -15.57 -19.47
CA THR A 193 9.05 -14.53 -19.12
C THR A 193 10.44 -14.79 -19.69
N LYS A 194 10.71 -16.00 -20.20
CA LYS A 194 12.01 -16.36 -20.79
C LYS A 194 12.37 -15.44 -21.96
N LYS A 195 11.39 -15.12 -22.82
CA LYS A 195 11.58 -14.20 -23.95
C LYS A 195 11.93 -12.78 -23.45
N MET A 196 11.25 -12.29 -22.41
CA MET A 196 11.56 -10.97 -21.83
C MET A 196 12.99 -10.94 -21.27
N ARG A 197 13.42 -12.01 -20.61
CA ARG A 197 14.79 -12.17 -20.13
C ARG A 197 15.81 -12.15 -21.28
N GLU A 198 15.54 -12.85 -22.36
CA GLU A 198 16.41 -12.89 -23.56
C GLU A 198 16.48 -11.51 -24.23
N GLU A 199 15.39 -10.77 -24.32
CA GLU A 199 15.35 -9.43 -24.85
C GLU A 199 16.20 -8.46 -24.01
N GLN A 200 16.09 -8.52 -22.68
CA GLN A 200 16.89 -7.73 -21.75
C GLN A 200 18.37 -8.16 -21.74
N GLY A 201 18.66 -9.45 -21.96
CA GLY A 201 20.03 -9.96 -22.07
C GLY A 201 20.73 -9.66 -23.39
N SER A 202 20.07 -9.07 -24.36
CA SER A 202 20.59 -8.89 -25.72
C SER A 202 21.90 -8.08 -25.82
N ASN A 203 22.20 -7.25 -24.83
CA ASN A 203 23.45 -6.46 -24.76
C ASN A 203 24.12 -6.62 -23.38
N LEU A 204 24.12 -7.85 -22.88
CA LEU A 204 24.70 -8.17 -21.58
C LEU A 204 26.23 -7.94 -21.58
N VAL A 205 26.68 -7.27 -20.53
CA VAL A 205 28.10 -7.08 -20.20
C VAL A 205 28.32 -7.49 -18.76
N GLU A 206 29.18 -8.47 -18.54
CA GLU A 206 29.56 -8.97 -17.24
C GLU A 206 31.08 -9.16 -17.23
N TYR A 207 31.77 -8.47 -16.34
CA TYR A 207 33.21 -8.69 -16.15
C TYR A 207 33.67 -8.27 -14.75
N ALA A 208 34.82 -8.81 -14.33
CA ALA A 208 35.49 -8.45 -13.11
C ALA A 208 36.91 -7.92 -13.39
N ASP A 209 37.33 -6.91 -12.67
CA ASP A 209 38.68 -6.32 -12.71
C ASP A 209 39.14 -6.00 -11.28
N LYS A 210 40.22 -6.67 -10.85
CA LYS A 210 40.74 -6.59 -9.47
C LYS A 210 39.66 -6.95 -8.45
N ASN A 211 39.19 -5.97 -7.69
CA ASN A 211 38.14 -6.12 -6.67
C ASN A 211 36.80 -5.50 -7.08
N PHE A 212 36.61 -5.22 -8.37
CA PHE A 212 35.37 -4.69 -8.93
C PHE A 212 34.69 -5.69 -9.85
N ILE A 213 33.35 -5.70 -9.80
CA ILE A 213 32.48 -6.44 -10.72
C ILE A 213 31.54 -5.45 -11.40
N TYR A 214 31.41 -5.60 -12.69
CA TYR A 214 30.59 -4.76 -13.56
C TYR A 214 29.53 -5.60 -14.23
N TYR A 215 28.31 -5.07 -14.21
CA TYR A 215 27.16 -5.68 -14.86
C TYR A 215 26.35 -4.61 -15.58
N SER A 216 25.93 -4.89 -16.80
CA SER A 216 24.94 -4.05 -17.49
C SER A 216 24.22 -4.84 -18.55
N ALA A 217 22.94 -4.54 -18.72
CA ALA A 217 22.09 -4.99 -19.81
C ALA A 217 21.35 -3.79 -20.41
N ARG A 218 20.57 -4.02 -21.47
CA ARG A 218 19.79 -2.98 -22.14
C ARG A 218 18.31 -3.33 -22.12
N ASN A 219 17.50 -2.42 -21.68
CA ASN A 219 16.05 -2.56 -21.71
C ASN A 219 15.51 -2.37 -23.14
N GLU A 220 14.29 -2.83 -23.41
CA GLU A 220 13.66 -2.76 -24.74
C GLU A 220 13.47 -1.31 -25.24
N ASP A 221 13.40 -0.33 -24.35
CA ASP A 221 13.35 1.11 -24.68
C ASP A 221 14.69 1.72 -25.07
N GLY A 222 15.74 0.89 -25.13
CA GLY A 222 17.10 1.27 -25.51
C GLY A 222 17.95 1.84 -24.37
N ARG A 223 17.41 1.99 -23.16
CA ARG A 223 18.18 2.46 -22.00
C ARG A 223 19.03 1.33 -21.41
N ASP A 224 20.28 1.65 -21.10
CA ASP A 224 21.13 0.76 -20.34
C ASP A 224 20.74 0.79 -18.85
N PHE A 225 20.91 -0.34 -18.17
CA PHE A 225 20.82 -0.45 -16.73
C PHE A 225 21.93 -1.37 -16.24
N GLY A 226 22.33 -1.24 -14.97
CA GLY A 226 23.39 -2.07 -14.46
C GLY A 226 23.85 -1.72 -13.05
N ALA A 227 25.00 -2.30 -12.69
CA ALA A 227 25.60 -2.20 -11.37
C ALA A 227 27.14 -2.16 -11.44
N VAL A 228 27.75 -1.50 -10.47
CA VAL A 228 29.17 -1.58 -10.17
C VAL A 228 29.31 -1.99 -8.70
N MET A 229 30.02 -3.08 -8.46
CA MET A 229 30.20 -3.67 -7.15
C MET A 229 31.69 -3.70 -6.78
N LYS A 230 32.06 -3.20 -5.60
CA LYS A 230 33.39 -3.24 -5.01
C LYS A 230 33.38 -4.22 -3.85
N ILE A 231 34.41 -5.09 -3.79
CA ILE A 231 34.62 -6.05 -2.71
C ILE A 231 35.87 -5.68 -1.94
N VAL A 232 35.74 -5.61 -0.60
CA VAL A 232 36.84 -5.31 0.32
C VAL A 232 36.82 -6.38 1.43
N GLY A 233 37.97 -6.89 1.83
CA GLY A 233 38.03 -7.90 2.89
C GLY A 233 39.46 -8.29 3.26
N ASP A 234 39.60 -9.17 4.26
CA ASP A 234 40.86 -9.68 4.79
C ASP A 234 41.30 -11.04 4.19
N GLY A 235 40.49 -11.60 3.29
CA GLY A 235 40.79 -12.83 2.56
C GLY A 235 41.58 -12.60 1.29
N ASP A 236 42.04 -13.72 0.68
CA ASP A 236 42.71 -13.73 -0.63
C ASP A 236 41.69 -13.49 -1.74
N LEU A 237 41.73 -12.33 -2.37
CA LEU A 237 40.84 -11.94 -3.47
C LEU A 237 41.48 -12.30 -4.83
N ALA A 238 40.76 -13.00 -5.69
CA ALA A 238 41.19 -13.31 -7.04
C ALA A 238 40.02 -13.23 -8.04
N THR A 239 40.26 -12.64 -9.20
CA THR A 239 39.30 -12.68 -10.32
C THR A 239 39.25 -14.13 -10.86
N GLN A 240 38.04 -14.66 -11.03
CA GLN A 240 37.80 -15.99 -11.57
C GLN A 240 36.94 -15.85 -12.84
N ASP A 241 37.33 -16.57 -13.90
CA ASP A 241 36.62 -16.63 -15.20
C ASP A 241 36.33 -15.25 -15.83
N GLY A 242 37.08 -14.20 -15.43
CA GLY A 242 36.90 -12.84 -15.92
C GLY A 242 35.55 -12.17 -15.53
N ARG A 243 34.69 -12.85 -14.76
CA ARG A 243 33.34 -12.35 -14.41
C ARG A 243 33.02 -12.36 -12.92
N SER A 244 33.74 -13.12 -12.13
CA SER A 244 33.50 -13.27 -10.71
C SER A 244 34.75 -12.97 -9.88
N ILE A 245 34.57 -12.75 -8.59
CA ILE A 245 35.65 -12.61 -7.61
C ILE A 245 35.52 -13.72 -6.59
N SER A 246 36.55 -14.55 -6.48
CA SER A 246 36.68 -15.51 -5.40
C SER A 246 37.38 -14.90 -4.20
N VAL A 247 36.92 -15.25 -3.02
CA VAL A 247 37.51 -14.91 -1.73
C VAL A 247 37.83 -16.21 -1.04
N LYS A 248 39.07 -16.35 -0.51
CA LYS A 248 39.50 -17.52 0.27
C LYS A 248 40.09 -17.09 1.62
N ASN A 249 39.90 -17.94 2.61
CA ASN A 249 40.49 -17.78 3.94
C ASN A 249 40.18 -16.42 4.62
N GLY A 250 39.00 -15.83 4.36
CA GLY A 250 38.61 -14.58 4.97
C GLY A 250 37.88 -14.75 6.32
N ASN A 251 37.94 -13.71 7.16
CA ASN A 251 37.03 -13.53 8.30
C ASN A 251 35.93 -12.59 7.95
N GLU A 252 36.22 -11.56 7.17
CA GLU A 252 35.28 -10.49 6.84
C GLU A 252 35.40 -10.04 5.39
N ILE A 253 34.27 -9.88 4.74
CA ILE A 253 34.13 -9.25 3.42
C ILE A 253 33.04 -8.21 3.51
N THR A 254 33.29 -7.02 2.98
CA THR A 254 32.27 -5.97 2.76
C THR A 254 32.13 -5.69 1.27
N VAL A 255 30.91 -5.66 0.82
CA VAL A 255 30.50 -5.37 -0.56
C VAL A 255 29.75 -4.04 -0.61
N TYR A 256 30.18 -3.15 -1.49
CA TYR A 256 29.50 -1.90 -1.81
C TYR A 256 29.02 -1.95 -3.26
N CYS A 257 27.71 -1.79 -3.50
CA CYS A 257 27.14 -1.91 -4.83
C CYS A 257 26.28 -0.71 -5.18
N CYS A 258 26.60 -0.04 -6.28
CA CYS A 258 25.83 1.07 -6.87
C CYS A 258 25.10 0.57 -8.10
N PHE A 259 23.90 1.12 -8.36
CA PHE A 259 23.02 0.72 -9.46
C PHE A 259 22.62 1.94 -10.31
N PHE A 260 22.30 1.69 -11.58
CA PHE A 260 21.81 2.72 -12.49
C PHE A 260 20.72 2.19 -13.43
N VAL A 261 19.84 3.08 -13.85
CA VAL A 261 18.87 2.89 -14.92
C VAL A 261 18.85 4.13 -15.78
N GLY A 262 19.25 4.00 -17.06
CA GLY A 262 19.48 5.08 -17.99
C GLY A 262 20.94 5.52 -18.02
N GLY A 263 21.27 6.44 -18.93
CA GLY A 263 22.63 6.86 -19.22
C GLY A 263 23.35 5.90 -20.18
N GLN A 264 24.63 6.22 -20.46
CA GLN A 264 25.51 5.34 -21.24
C GLN A 264 26.31 4.46 -20.29
N ARG A 265 26.31 3.14 -20.49
CA ARG A 265 26.91 2.16 -19.56
C ARG A 265 28.35 2.50 -19.18
N ASN A 266 29.20 2.84 -20.15
CA ASN A 266 30.62 3.14 -19.87
C ASN A 266 30.79 4.37 -18.98
N THR A 267 29.97 5.39 -19.19
CA THR A 267 29.96 6.61 -18.37
C THR A 267 29.51 6.31 -16.95
N GLU A 268 28.43 5.50 -16.79
CA GLU A 268 27.95 5.11 -15.47
C GLU A 268 28.92 4.19 -14.75
N PHE A 269 29.60 3.27 -15.46
CA PHE A 269 30.64 2.42 -14.89
C PHE A 269 31.80 3.24 -14.32
N GLU A 270 32.32 4.20 -15.07
CA GLU A 270 33.40 5.08 -14.61
C GLU A 270 32.98 5.96 -13.44
N LYS A 271 31.78 6.48 -13.48
CA LYS A 271 31.20 7.30 -12.41
C LYS A 271 31.14 6.54 -11.10
N TYR A 272 30.54 5.32 -11.11
CA TYR A 272 30.38 4.52 -9.90
C TYR A 272 31.70 3.86 -9.47
N LYS A 273 32.58 3.51 -10.39
CA LYS A 273 33.94 3.08 -10.06
C LYS A 273 34.67 4.15 -9.23
N ARG A 274 34.73 5.40 -9.72
CA ARG A 274 35.35 6.53 -8.99
C ARG A 274 34.72 6.76 -7.63
N LYS A 275 33.38 6.71 -7.53
CA LYS A 275 32.67 6.81 -6.26
C LYS A 275 33.15 5.73 -5.28
N LEU A 276 33.21 4.49 -5.74
CA LEU A 276 33.55 3.34 -4.89
C LEU A 276 35.08 3.25 -4.62
N GLU A 277 35.95 3.68 -5.54
CA GLU A 277 37.40 3.76 -5.30
C GLU A 277 37.72 4.67 -4.13
N GLY A 278 37.08 5.83 -4.06
CA GLY A 278 37.22 6.79 -2.95
C GLY A 278 36.44 6.41 -1.69
N TRP A 279 35.66 5.30 -1.70
CA TRP A 279 34.82 4.92 -0.55
C TRP A 279 35.65 4.15 0.48
N ASN A 280 35.76 4.71 1.71
CA ASN A 280 36.56 4.14 2.80
C ASN A 280 35.75 3.92 4.09
N ASP A 281 34.43 4.19 4.08
CA ASP A 281 33.58 4.01 5.24
C ASP A 281 33.32 2.53 5.51
N THR A 282 33.24 2.17 6.79
CA THR A 282 32.93 0.80 7.23
C THR A 282 31.44 0.52 7.08
N TYR A 283 31.07 -0.77 7.11
CA TYR A 283 29.67 -1.20 7.16
C TYR A 283 28.89 -0.49 8.26
N GLU A 284 29.45 -0.42 9.47
CA GLU A 284 28.83 0.17 10.65
C GLU A 284 28.62 1.69 10.51
N ALA A 285 29.57 2.39 9.89
CA ALA A 285 29.44 3.83 9.61
C ALA A 285 28.31 4.11 8.61
N CYS A 286 28.22 3.31 7.54
CA CYS A 286 27.13 3.39 6.56
C CYS A 286 25.78 3.06 7.20
N LEU A 287 25.70 1.98 7.99
CA LEU A 287 24.48 1.58 8.70
C LEU A 287 24.00 2.68 9.64
N LYS A 288 24.91 3.30 10.39
CA LYS A 288 24.57 4.39 11.32
C LYS A 288 23.90 5.57 10.62
N ARG A 289 24.43 5.98 9.44
CA ARG A 289 23.81 7.07 8.65
C ARG A 289 22.45 6.67 8.09
N HIS A 290 22.37 5.47 7.55
CA HIS A 290 21.12 4.91 7.05
C HIS A 290 20.06 4.83 8.14
N ALA A 291 20.38 4.19 9.28
CA ALA A 291 19.47 3.98 10.38
C ALA A 291 18.98 5.31 11.01
N LYS A 292 19.77 6.36 10.97
CA LYS A 292 19.33 7.70 11.41
C LYS A 292 18.18 8.22 10.57
N LEU A 293 18.26 8.11 9.25
CA LEU A 293 17.20 8.58 8.32
C LEU A 293 15.99 7.64 8.31
N HIS A 294 16.24 6.33 8.21
CA HIS A 294 15.20 5.32 8.21
C HIS A 294 14.44 5.27 9.53
N GLY A 295 15.17 5.26 10.64
CA GLY A 295 14.63 5.23 12.00
C GLY A 295 13.82 6.47 12.34
N ALA A 296 14.20 7.66 11.84
CA ALA A 296 13.41 8.86 12.02
C ALA A 296 12.00 8.73 11.45
N LEU A 297 11.86 8.11 10.28
CA LEU A 297 10.56 7.80 9.66
C LEU A 297 9.83 6.68 10.41
N PHE A 298 10.56 5.65 10.85
CA PHE A 298 9.98 4.49 11.51
C PHE A 298 9.41 4.82 12.90
N HIS A 299 10.09 5.65 13.69
CA HIS A 299 9.74 5.97 15.08
C HIS A 299 8.89 7.23 15.26
N ASN A 300 8.56 7.96 14.20
CA ASN A 300 7.71 9.14 14.34
C ASN A 300 6.31 8.78 14.86
N VAL A 301 5.83 7.57 14.52
CA VAL A 301 4.58 6.97 15.04
C VAL A 301 4.87 5.57 15.59
N ASP A 302 4.23 5.20 16.69
CA ASP A 302 4.30 3.84 17.24
C ASP A 302 2.95 3.37 17.78
N ILE A 303 2.65 2.06 17.59
CA ILE A 303 1.47 1.37 18.13
C ILE A 303 1.95 0.12 18.85
N GLN A 304 1.48 -0.08 20.08
CA GLN A 304 1.73 -1.25 20.92
C GLN A 304 0.41 -1.81 21.44
N ILE A 305 0.08 -3.02 21.00
CA ILE A 305 -1.14 -3.75 21.40
C ILE A 305 -0.81 -5.15 21.94
N ALA A 306 0.46 -5.54 21.91
CA ALA A 306 0.96 -6.82 22.40
C ALA A 306 1.90 -6.65 23.58
N ASP A 307 1.86 -7.57 24.52
CA ASP A 307 2.75 -7.67 25.67
C ASP A 307 3.42 -9.06 25.79
N GLN A 308 2.94 -10.03 25.00
CA GLN A 308 3.42 -11.41 24.96
C GLN A 308 3.86 -11.78 23.54
N ASP A 309 4.57 -12.88 23.39
CA ASP A 309 4.94 -13.50 22.11
C ASP A 309 5.82 -12.62 21.18
N LEU A 310 6.43 -11.57 21.69
CA LEU A 310 7.24 -10.63 20.89
C LEU A 310 8.55 -11.23 20.37
N ASP A 311 9.05 -12.29 21.00
CA ASP A 311 10.27 -13.02 20.64
C ASP A 311 10.02 -14.22 19.72
N LYS A 312 8.77 -14.63 19.53
CA LYS A 312 8.42 -15.73 18.63
C LYS A 312 8.77 -15.41 17.17
N SER A 313 9.20 -16.44 16.45
CA SER A 313 9.40 -16.34 14.99
C SER A 313 8.08 -16.15 14.25
N ASN A 314 8.15 -15.71 12.99
CA ASN A 314 6.96 -15.58 12.17
C ASN A 314 6.27 -16.93 11.96
N GLU A 315 7.05 -18.01 11.76
CA GLU A 315 6.50 -19.37 11.61
C GLU A 315 5.69 -19.78 12.84
N GLU A 316 6.19 -19.50 14.06
CA GLU A 316 5.48 -19.80 15.31
C GLU A 316 4.20 -18.99 15.46
N LEU A 317 4.24 -17.69 15.14
CA LEU A 317 3.06 -16.81 15.21
C LEU A 317 1.99 -17.21 14.18
N LEU A 318 2.39 -17.53 12.96
CA LEU A 318 1.46 -17.96 11.91
C LEU A 318 0.88 -19.36 12.21
N PHE A 319 1.70 -20.29 12.70
CA PHE A 319 1.22 -21.61 13.09
C PHE A 319 0.12 -21.52 14.18
N ASN A 320 0.36 -20.68 15.20
CA ASN A 320 -0.66 -20.40 16.22
C ASN A 320 -1.93 -19.78 15.63
N ALA A 321 -1.77 -18.84 14.64
CA ALA A 321 -2.92 -18.22 13.98
C ALA A 321 -3.70 -19.21 13.09
N TYR A 322 -3.06 -20.27 12.59
CA TYR A 322 -3.73 -21.31 11.80
C TYR A 322 -4.64 -22.19 12.68
N GLU A 323 -4.25 -22.43 13.92
CA GLU A 323 -5.00 -23.28 14.86
C GLU A 323 -6.02 -22.48 15.68
N GLN A 324 -5.77 -21.18 15.88
CA GLN A 324 -6.57 -20.29 16.74
C GLN A 324 -6.82 -18.93 16.04
N THR A 325 -7.00 -17.88 16.81
CA THR A 325 -7.00 -16.50 16.34
C THR A 325 -5.56 -15.95 16.27
N ALA A 326 -5.32 -14.98 15.39
CA ALA A 326 -4.03 -14.30 15.32
C ALA A 326 -3.72 -13.60 16.66
N SER A 327 -2.53 -13.82 17.22
CA SER A 327 -2.11 -13.14 18.44
C SER A 327 -1.97 -11.63 18.23
N ASN A 328 -2.10 -10.84 19.30
CA ASN A 328 -1.83 -9.40 19.23
C ASN A 328 -0.40 -9.12 18.74
N ALA A 329 0.57 -10.00 19.04
CA ALA A 329 1.95 -9.87 18.55
C ALA A 329 2.04 -10.03 17.01
N LEU A 330 1.26 -10.93 16.40
CA LEU A 330 1.22 -11.06 14.94
C LEU A 330 0.59 -9.82 14.31
N ILE A 331 -0.55 -9.35 14.82
CA ILE A 331 -1.26 -8.15 14.29
C ILE A 331 -0.37 -6.90 14.40
N GLU A 332 0.29 -6.71 15.56
CA GLU A 332 1.22 -5.59 15.75
C GLU A 332 2.43 -5.68 14.81
N ARG A 333 2.99 -6.89 14.64
CA ARG A 333 4.11 -7.13 13.72
C ARG A 333 3.71 -6.84 12.28
N MET A 334 2.51 -7.21 11.85
CA MET A 334 1.99 -6.90 10.51
C MET A 334 1.77 -5.40 10.32
N TRP A 335 1.28 -4.67 11.34
CA TRP A 335 1.21 -3.21 11.31
C TRP A 335 2.60 -2.57 11.10
N ARG A 336 3.60 -3.01 11.89
CA ARG A 336 4.98 -2.53 11.78
C ARG A 336 5.59 -2.87 10.44
N PHE A 337 5.28 -4.05 9.92
CA PHE A 337 5.81 -4.52 8.64
C PHE A 337 5.20 -3.74 7.47
N GLY A 338 3.90 -3.46 7.45
CA GLY A 338 3.28 -2.59 6.45
C GLY A 338 3.92 -1.19 6.43
N ARG A 339 4.13 -0.60 7.62
CA ARG A 339 4.86 0.65 7.77
C ARG A 339 6.31 0.57 7.26
N TYR A 340 7.03 -0.50 7.61
CA TYR A 340 8.39 -0.75 7.13
C TYR A 340 8.44 -0.85 5.60
N LEU A 341 7.53 -1.60 4.99
CA LEU A 341 7.45 -1.75 3.53
C LEU A 341 7.24 -0.40 2.86
N MET A 342 6.31 0.41 3.35
CA MET A 342 6.09 1.77 2.84
C MET A 342 7.35 2.63 2.91
N ILE A 343 8.00 2.68 4.06
CA ILE A 343 9.24 3.45 4.26
C ILE A 343 10.35 2.94 3.34
N SER A 344 10.57 1.63 3.28
CA SER A 344 11.64 1.02 2.47
C SER A 344 11.36 1.05 0.97
N GLY A 345 10.08 1.07 0.58
CA GLY A 345 9.62 1.04 -0.81
C GLY A 345 9.38 2.41 -1.45
N THR A 346 9.48 3.52 -0.68
CA THR A 346 9.19 4.87 -1.19
C THR A 346 10.27 5.88 -0.84
N ALA A 347 10.45 6.86 -1.74
CA ALA A 347 11.32 8.01 -1.55
C ALA A 347 10.68 9.26 -2.18
N GLU A 348 11.02 10.46 -1.71
CA GLU A 348 10.45 11.73 -2.16
C GLU A 348 10.54 11.94 -3.68
N ASN A 349 11.59 11.51 -4.33
CA ASN A 349 11.77 11.60 -5.78
C ASN A 349 11.72 10.23 -6.46
N GLY A 350 10.95 9.29 -5.88
CA GLY A 350 10.74 7.95 -6.38
C GLY A 350 9.52 7.85 -7.30
N LEU A 351 8.95 6.66 -7.35
CA LEU A 351 7.67 6.36 -7.99
C LEU A 351 6.68 5.85 -6.92
N PRO A 352 5.38 5.85 -7.19
CA PRO A 352 4.40 5.25 -6.30
C PRO A 352 4.75 3.79 -6.00
N PHE A 353 4.39 3.34 -4.81
CA PHE A 353 4.53 1.96 -4.41
C PHE A 353 3.54 1.08 -5.20
N PRO A 354 4.00 0.20 -6.11
CA PRO A 354 3.10 -0.71 -6.84
C PRO A 354 2.78 -1.94 -5.99
N LEU A 355 1.92 -2.84 -6.48
CA LEU A 355 1.48 -4.03 -5.72
C LEU A 355 2.60 -4.91 -5.16
N TYR A 356 3.74 -4.94 -5.83
CA TYR A 356 4.92 -5.72 -5.41
C TYR A 356 6.01 -4.87 -4.74
N GLY A 357 5.74 -3.60 -4.51
CA GLY A 357 6.73 -2.65 -3.99
C GLY A 357 7.99 -2.61 -4.86
N LEU A 358 9.16 -2.59 -4.21
CA LEU A 358 10.46 -2.70 -4.86
C LEU A 358 11.01 -4.14 -4.91
N TRP A 359 10.12 -5.17 -4.80
CA TRP A 359 10.58 -6.55 -4.64
C TRP A 359 9.92 -7.55 -5.60
N PRO A 360 9.64 -7.19 -6.87
CA PRO A 360 9.24 -8.18 -7.85
C PRO A 360 10.40 -9.15 -8.12
N GLY A 361 10.11 -10.45 -8.05
CA GLY A 361 11.08 -11.50 -8.33
C GLY A 361 10.84 -12.21 -9.66
N LYS A 362 10.15 -11.55 -10.60
CA LYS A 362 9.91 -12.05 -11.98
C LYS A 362 9.86 -10.88 -12.95
N TYR A 363 10.12 -11.17 -14.23
CA TYR A 363 10.05 -10.17 -15.30
C TYR A 363 8.62 -9.72 -15.62
N ARG A 364 7.62 -10.53 -15.29
CA ARG A 364 6.22 -10.20 -15.47
C ARG A 364 5.42 -10.79 -14.32
N LEU A 365 4.60 -9.95 -13.70
CA LEU A 365 3.74 -10.31 -12.59
C LEU A 365 2.31 -9.81 -12.86
N PRO A 366 1.28 -10.55 -12.41
CA PRO A 366 -0.10 -10.10 -12.53
C PRO A 366 -0.30 -8.73 -11.86
N TRP A 367 -1.00 -7.82 -12.53
CA TRP A 367 -1.39 -6.50 -12.00
C TRP A 367 -0.23 -5.65 -11.43
N SER A 368 0.98 -5.82 -11.97
CA SER A 368 2.19 -5.15 -11.49
C SER A 368 2.27 -3.64 -11.78
N HIS A 369 1.31 -3.10 -12.54
CA HIS A 369 1.12 -1.67 -12.80
C HIS A 369 0.40 -0.97 -11.64
N ASN A 370 0.34 0.36 -11.66
CA ASN A 370 -0.39 1.14 -10.66
C ASN A 370 -1.90 1.05 -10.94
N MET A 371 -2.64 0.34 -10.09
CA MET A 371 -4.09 0.18 -10.19
C MET A 371 -4.80 1.17 -9.27
N ALA A 372 -5.58 2.08 -9.87
CA ALA A 372 -6.27 3.17 -9.17
C ALA A 372 -7.77 2.91 -8.94
N ASN A 373 -8.23 1.66 -9.07
CA ASN A 373 -9.61 1.30 -8.78
C ASN A 373 -9.82 0.66 -7.39
N GLU A 374 -8.76 0.61 -6.57
CA GLU A 374 -8.71 0.18 -5.18
C GLU A 374 -7.25 0.19 -4.65
N ASN A 375 -6.32 -0.49 -5.37
CA ASN A 375 -5.04 -0.92 -4.81
C ASN A 375 -4.11 0.24 -4.48
N ILE A 376 -3.94 1.22 -5.36
CA ILE A 376 -3.14 2.43 -5.06
C ILE A 376 -3.74 3.17 -3.86
N GLN A 377 -5.04 3.33 -3.81
CA GLN A 377 -5.69 4.02 -2.70
C GLN A 377 -5.44 3.29 -1.38
N MET A 378 -5.64 1.96 -1.35
CA MET A 378 -5.40 1.13 -0.16
C MET A 378 -3.96 1.21 0.33
N ILE A 379 -2.99 1.18 -0.58
CA ILE A 379 -1.57 1.28 -0.23
C ILE A 379 -1.30 2.55 0.57
N TYR A 380 -2.00 3.65 0.29
CA TYR A 380 -1.74 4.95 0.92
C TYR A 380 -2.71 5.35 2.05
N TRP A 381 -3.78 4.60 2.33
CA TRP A 381 -4.75 4.96 3.39
C TRP A 381 -4.11 5.20 4.75
N HIS A 382 -3.12 4.39 5.13
CA HIS A 382 -2.47 4.47 6.44
C HIS A 382 -1.46 5.62 6.57
N THR A 383 -1.09 6.30 5.48
CA THR A 383 0.10 7.17 5.46
C THR A 383 -0.11 8.50 6.16
N MET A 384 -1.29 9.14 6.01
CA MET A 384 -1.57 10.43 6.66
C MET A 384 -1.60 10.29 8.18
N VAL A 385 -2.46 9.43 8.71
CA VAL A 385 -2.55 9.16 10.15
C VAL A 385 -1.26 8.54 10.69
N GLY A 386 -0.54 7.79 9.87
CA GLY A 386 0.74 7.14 10.18
C GLY A 386 1.96 8.05 10.09
N GLY A 387 1.83 9.35 9.80
CA GLY A 387 2.95 10.30 9.75
C GLY A 387 3.95 10.03 8.62
N LEU A 388 3.45 9.66 7.43
CA LEU A 388 4.23 9.42 6.22
C LEU A 388 3.74 10.28 5.06
N GLU A 389 3.36 11.51 5.34
CA GLU A 389 2.73 12.46 4.40
C GLU A 389 3.59 12.72 3.15
N TYR A 390 4.91 12.66 3.27
CA TYR A 390 5.85 12.86 2.16
C TYR A 390 5.57 11.92 0.98
N THR A 391 5.01 10.75 1.24
CA THR A 391 4.70 9.75 0.20
C THR A 391 3.64 10.24 -0.78
N MET A 392 2.73 11.11 -0.33
CA MET A 392 1.64 11.60 -1.16
C MET A 392 2.11 12.59 -2.24
N LYS A 393 3.16 13.38 -1.97
CA LYS A 393 3.79 14.21 -3.01
C LYS A 393 4.29 13.36 -4.18
N THR A 394 4.93 12.23 -3.88
CA THR A 394 5.42 11.29 -4.91
C THR A 394 4.28 10.74 -5.77
N VAL A 395 3.14 10.41 -5.16
CA VAL A 395 1.95 9.93 -5.90
C VAL A 395 1.39 11.02 -6.80
N LEU A 396 1.20 12.24 -6.26
CA LEU A 396 0.67 13.34 -7.05
C LEU A 396 1.62 13.73 -8.20
N ASP A 397 2.93 13.81 -7.96
CA ASP A 397 3.91 14.11 -8.99
C ASP A 397 3.91 13.07 -10.13
N TYR A 398 3.71 11.81 -9.78
CA TYR A 398 3.57 10.73 -10.77
C TYR A 398 2.33 10.94 -11.65
N TYR A 399 1.14 11.10 -11.06
CA TYR A 399 -0.09 11.33 -11.83
C TYR A 399 -0.04 12.66 -12.58
N TRP A 400 0.55 13.69 -11.99
CA TRP A 400 0.77 14.98 -12.65
C TRP A 400 1.64 14.86 -13.90
N SER A 401 2.64 14.00 -13.89
CA SER A 401 3.51 13.76 -15.06
C SER A 401 2.78 13.12 -16.25
N LEU A 402 1.57 12.58 -16.03
CA LEU A 402 0.74 11.92 -17.03
C LEU A 402 -0.49 12.75 -17.47
N MET A 403 -0.60 14.01 -17.02
CA MET A 403 -1.78 14.85 -17.24
C MET A 403 -2.16 15.00 -18.71
N ASP A 404 -1.19 15.12 -19.62
CA ASP A 404 -1.47 15.26 -21.05
C ASP A 404 -2.12 13.99 -21.64
N ASP A 405 -1.68 12.82 -21.20
CA ASP A 405 -2.33 11.56 -21.58
C ASP A 405 -3.76 11.50 -21.03
N PHE A 406 -3.99 11.93 -19.80
CA PHE A 406 -5.30 11.92 -19.16
C PHE A 406 -6.29 12.89 -19.83
N ARG A 407 -5.83 14.06 -20.26
CA ARG A 407 -6.63 14.98 -21.08
C ARG A 407 -6.98 14.38 -22.44
N GLN A 408 -6.03 13.69 -23.09
CA GLN A 408 -6.30 12.97 -24.34
C GLN A 408 -7.29 11.82 -24.13
N ASN A 409 -7.20 11.10 -23.01
CA ASN A 409 -8.17 10.07 -22.65
C ASN A 409 -9.58 10.64 -22.53
N ALA A 410 -9.77 11.71 -21.76
CA ALA A 410 -11.07 12.36 -21.60
C ALA A 410 -11.67 12.77 -22.94
N ARG A 411 -10.86 13.41 -23.79
CA ARG A 411 -11.30 13.90 -25.09
C ARG A 411 -11.57 12.78 -26.08
N ARG A 412 -10.61 11.83 -26.26
CA ARG A 412 -10.68 10.82 -27.34
C ARG A 412 -11.59 9.64 -27.01
N LEU A 413 -11.78 9.32 -25.72
CA LEU A 413 -12.66 8.20 -25.34
C LEU A 413 -14.10 8.68 -25.10
N PHE A 414 -14.28 9.90 -24.57
CA PHE A 414 -15.58 10.37 -24.08
C PHE A 414 -16.04 11.72 -24.68
N GLY A 415 -15.19 12.45 -25.38
CA GLY A 415 -15.51 13.80 -25.87
C GLY A 415 -15.64 14.84 -24.77
N CYS A 416 -15.10 14.56 -23.58
CA CYS A 416 -15.13 15.43 -22.40
C CYS A 416 -13.84 16.27 -22.28
N SER A 417 -13.96 17.45 -21.64
CA SER A 417 -12.81 18.20 -21.14
C SER A 417 -12.27 17.61 -19.85
N GLY A 418 -11.19 18.20 -19.31
CA GLY A 418 -10.56 17.73 -18.07
C GLY A 418 -9.80 16.42 -18.24
N ILE A 419 -9.78 15.59 -17.20
CA ILE A 419 -8.97 14.37 -17.16
C ILE A 419 -9.79 13.11 -16.89
N TYR A 420 -9.49 12.06 -17.67
CA TYR A 420 -9.89 10.68 -17.37
C TYR A 420 -8.66 9.84 -17.10
N ILE A 421 -8.61 9.19 -15.92
CA ILE A 421 -7.55 8.29 -15.51
C ILE A 421 -8.05 6.85 -15.61
N PRO A 422 -7.44 5.99 -16.46
CA PRO A 422 -7.79 4.58 -16.50
C PRO A 422 -7.39 3.88 -15.20
N ALA A 423 -8.06 2.79 -14.85
CA ALA A 423 -7.76 2.04 -13.63
C ALA A 423 -6.28 1.63 -13.51
N GLY A 424 -5.61 1.33 -14.62
CA GLY A 424 -4.20 0.94 -14.64
C GLY A 424 -3.32 1.96 -15.35
N THR A 425 -2.24 2.41 -14.71
CA THR A 425 -1.22 3.29 -15.28
C THR A 425 0.19 2.73 -15.05
N THR A 426 1.15 3.18 -15.87
CA THR A 426 2.57 2.84 -15.71
C THR A 426 3.42 4.09 -15.90
N PRO A 427 4.65 4.15 -15.36
CA PRO A 427 5.50 5.31 -15.55
C PRO A 427 5.66 5.67 -17.03
N GLY A 428 5.37 6.93 -17.39
CA GLY A 428 5.46 7.44 -18.76
C GLY A 428 4.31 7.06 -19.71
N MET A 429 3.25 6.38 -19.22
CA MET A 429 2.08 6.04 -20.03
C MET A 429 0.78 6.09 -19.22
N GLY A 430 -0.04 7.09 -19.52
CA GLY A 430 -1.36 7.30 -18.92
C GLY A 430 -2.52 6.83 -19.79
N TYR A 431 -2.28 6.31 -21.00
CA TYR A 431 -3.32 5.73 -21.85
C TYR A 431 -3.82 4.39 -21.29
N PRO A 432 -5.05 3.96 -21.64
CA PRO A 432 -5.55 2.66 -21.20
C PRO A 432 -4.57 1.52 -21.55
N ASN A 433 -4.11 0.80 -20.54
CA ASN A 433 -3.21 -0.33 -20.70
C ASN A 433 -3.92 -1.68 -20.71
N GLN A 434 -5.26 -1.68 -20.64
CA GLN A 434 -6.16 -2.81 -20.80
C GLN A 434 -7.39 -2.37 -21.60
N ILE A 435 -7.80 -3.22 -22.57
CA ILE A 435 -8.97 -2.96 -23.42
C ILE A 435 -10.10 -3.91 -22.99
N VAL A 436 -10.63 -3.66 -21.81
CA VAL A 436 -11.75 -4.43 -21.23
C VAL A 436 -12.78 -3.47 -20.62
N PRO A 437 -14.08 -3.81 -20.69
CA PRO A 437 -15.16 -2.91 -20.24
C PRO A 437 -15.01 -2.42 -18.79
N VAL A 438 -14.63 -3.29 -17.87
CA VAL A 438 -14.48 -3.00 -16.44
C VAL A 438 -13.43 -1.90 -16.18
N ILE A 439 -12.46 -1.75 -17.08
CA ILE A 439 -11.42 -0.71 -17.00
C ILE A 439 -11.82 0.54 -17.79
N LEU A 440 -12.34 0.37 -19.02
CA LEU A 440 -12.64 1.49 -19.93
C LEU A 440 -13.86 2.30 -19.50
N ASN A 441 -14.87 1.65 -18.90
CA ASN A 441 -16.14 2.30 -18.54
C ASN A 441 -16.20 2.71 -17.06
N TRP A 442 -15.12 2.49 -16.28
CA TRP A 442 -15.02 3.00 -14.92
C TRP A 442 -14.37 4.38 -14.90
N ILE A 443 -15.05 5.33 -14.27
CA ILE A 443 -14.67 6.74 -14.31
C ILE A 443 -14.17 7.31 -12.98
N GLY A 444 -14.10 6.50 -11.93
CA GLY A 444 -13.92 6.98 -10.55
C GLY A 444 -12.48 7.36 -10.17
N ALA A 445 -11.44 6.96 -10.96
CA ALA A 445 -10.03 7.05 -10.53
C ALA A 445 -9.58 8.48 -10.22
N ALA A 446 -9.89 9.44 -11.09
CA ALA A 446 -9.47 10.83 -10.91
C ALA A 446 -10.07 11.46 -9.64
N GLY A 447 -11.39 11.28 -9.44
CA GLY A 447 -12.08 11.79 -8.24
C GLY A 447 -11.59 11.13 -6.96
N TRP A 448 -11.34 9.82 -6.97
CA TRP A 448 -10.85 9.10 -5.78
C TRP A 448 -9.42 9.51 -5.41
N LEU A 449 -8.54 9.71 -6.38
CA LEU A 449 -7.19 10.23 -6.11
C LEU A 449 -7.23 11.66 -5.54
N CYS A 450 -8.20 12.49 -5.95
CA CYS A 450 -8.38 13.82 -5.38
C CYS A 450 -8.64 13.80 -3.87
N GLN A 451 -9.30 12.76 -3.33
CA GLN A 451 -9.48 12.57 -1.88
C GLN A 451 -8.11 12.53 -1.18
N HIS A 452 -7.21 11.67 -1.64
CA HIS A 452 -5.87 11.53 -1.05
C HIS A 452 -5.05 12.82 -1.13
N PHE A 453 -5.13 13.52 -2.26
CA PHE A 453 -4.37 14.76 -2.46
C PHE A 453 -4.91 15.90 -1.60
N TYR A 454 -6.22 15.98 -1.44
CA TYR A 454 -6.83 16.97 -0.56
C TYR A 454 -6.62 16.65 0.92
N ASP A 455 -6.66 15.38 1.31
CA ASP A 455 -6.27 14.95 2.67
C ASP A 455 -4.81 15.33 2.98
N TYR A 456 -3.88 15.22 2.01
CA TYR A 456 -2.52 15.73 2.21
C TYR A 456 -2.53 17.21 2.62
N TYR A 457 -3.26 18.07 1.92
CA TYR A 457 -3.40 19.49 2.32
C TYR A 457 -4.00 19.63 3.72
N LYS A 458 -5.05 18.90 4.03
CA LYS A 458 -5.72 18.98 5.34
C LYS A 458 -4.77 18.61 6.48
N PHE A 459 -3.91 17.60 6.29
CA PHE A 459 -2.93 17.17 7.30
C PHE A 459 -1.71 18.09 7.39
N THR A 460 -1.22 18.61 6.29
CA THR A 460 0.02 19.41 6.26
C THR A 460 -0.20 20.92 6.36
N GLY A 461 -1.32 21.42 5.81
CA GLY A 461 -1.57 22.84 5.63
C GLY A 461 -0.71 23.49 4.55
N ASP A 462 -0.16 22.70 3.62
CA ASP A 462 0.69 23.15 2.51
C ASP A 462 -0.15 23.90 1.45
N GLU A 463 -0.43 25.19 1.70
CA GLU A 463 -1.24 26.00 0.80
C GLU A 463 -0.59 26.27 -0.55
N GLU A 464 0.74 26.30 -0.62
CA GLU A 464 1.47 26.47 -1.89
C GLU A 464 1.23 25.27 -2.79
N PHE A 465 1.41 24.06 -2.27
CA PHE A 465 1.17 22.82 -3.00
C PHE A 465 -0.32 22.63 -3.34
N LEU A 466 -1.24 23.11 -2.46
CA LEU A 466 -2.67 23.16 -2.78
C LEU A 466 -2.94 24.00 -4.02
N LYS A 467 -2.39 25.22 -4.08
CA LYS A 467 -2.62 26.15 -5.19
C LYS A 467 -1.95 25.75 -6.49
N GLU A 468 -0.74 25.21 -6.39
CA GLU A 468 0.06 24.90 -7.58
C GLU A 468 -0.28 23.56 -8.24
N LYS A 469 -0.68 22.56 -7.45
CA LYS A 469 -0.88 21.20 -7.97
C LYS A 469 -2.23 20.57 -7.58
N ILE A 470 -2.59 20.53 -6.29
CA ILE A 470 -3.77 19.78 -5.85
C ILE A 470 -5.04 20.36 -6.46
N LEU A 471 -5.28 21.66 -6.26
CA LEU A 471 -6.51 22.31 -6.74
C LEU A 471 -6.62 22.34 -8.26
N PRO A 472 -5.55 22.59 -9.05
CA PRO A 472 -5.58 22.41 -10.51
C PRO A 472 -5.88 20.98 -10.95
N PHE A 473 -5.36 19.95 -10.27
CA PHE A 473 -5.69 18.56 -10.57
C PHE A 473 -7.17 18.25 -10.27
N MET A 474 -7.68 18.70 -9.12
CA MET A 474 -9.09 18.57 -8.75
C MET A 474 -10.00 19.29 -9.76
N TYR A 475 -9.59 20.46 -10.25
CA TYR A 475 -10.33 21.21 -11.26
C TYR A 475 -10.49 20.43 -12.55
N GLU A 476 -9.42 19.84 -13.07
CA GLU A 476 -9.46 19.02 -14.29
C GLU A 476 -10.33 17.76 -14.10
N ALA A 477 -10.28 17.13 -12.92
CA ALA A 477 -11.18 16.01 -12.59
C ALA A 477 -12.65 16.48 -12.55
N ALA A 478 -12.92 17.62 -11.92
CA ALA A 478 -14.28 18.19 -11.85
C ALA A 478 -14.84 18.61 -13.22
N GLN A 479 -13.97 19.08 -14.14
CA GLN A 479 -14.38 19.37 -15.51
C GLN A 479 -14.88 18.12 -16.24
N PHE A 480 -14.14 17.01 -16.11
CA PHE A 480 -14.55 15.73 -16.72
C PHE A 480 -15.95 15.32 -16.23
N TYR A 481 -16.18 15.31 -14.92
CA TYR A 481 -17.51 14.95 -14.40
C TYR A 481 -18.60 15.93 -14.79
N SER A 482 -18.29 17.23 -14.88
CA SER A 482 -19.27 18.24 -15.32
C SER A 482 -19.75 18.00 -16.76
N ASP A 483 -18.89 17.49 -17.64
CA ASP A 483 -19.25 17.15 -19.03
C ASP A 483 -19.86 15.74 -19.14
N TYR A 484 -19.45 14.80 -18.27
CA TYR A 484 -19.85 13.39 -18.36
C TYR A 484 -21.25 13.14 -17.76
N ILE A 485 -21.59 13.82 -16.66
CA ILE A 485 -22.89 13.65 -15.98
C ILE A 485 -24.02 14.20 -16.86
N VAL A 486 -25.13 13.44 -16.92
CA VAL A 486 -26.35 13.86 -17.63
C VAL A 486 -27.45 14.08 -16.60
N MET A 487 -28.32 15.04 -16.84
CA MET A 487 -29.53 15.24 -16.04
C MET A 487 -30.66 14.36 -16.59
N ASP A 488 -31.35 13.63 -15.70
CA ASP A 488 -32.56 12.89 -16.06
C ASP A 488 -33.78 13.84 -16.24
N GLU A 489 -34.92 13.31 -16.64
CA GLU A 489 -36.15 14.09 -16.86
C GLU A 489 -36.66 14.77 -15.57
N LYS A 490 -36.23 14.28 -14.40
CA LYS A 490 -36.60 14.82 -13.08
C LYS A 490 -35.58 15.85 -12.57
N GLY A 491 -34.51 16.09 -13.33
CA GLY A 491 -33.41 16.97 -12.94
C GLY A 491 -32.40 16.38 -11.97
N ASN A 492 -32.37 15.03 -11.81
CA ASN A 492 -31.34 14.35 -11.03
C ASN A 492 -30.16 13.98 -11.93
N CYS A 493 -28.98 13.93 -11.32
CA CYS A 493 -27.78 13.41 -11.99
C CYS A 493 -27.95 11.93 -12.37
N LYS A 494 -27.57 11.59 -13.62
CA LYS A 494 -27.45 10.23 -14.14
C LYS A 494 -26.03 10.01 -14.63
N ILE A 495 -25.39 8.93 -14.19
CA ILE A 495 -24.04 8.54 -14.59
C ILE A 495 -24.11 7.24 -15.36
N TYR A 496 -23.70 7.26 -16.65
CA TYR A 496 -23.67 6.07 -17.50
C TYR A 496 -22.83 6.25 -18.78
N PRO A 497 -22.08 5.20 -19.22
CA PRO A 497 -21.83 3.97 -18.47
C PRO A 497 -21.21 4.24 -17.10
N SER A 498 -21.48 3.36 -16.13
CA SER A 498 -21.03 3.45 -14.75
C SER A 498 -20.67 2.05 -14.27
N VAL A 499 -19.54 1.89 -13.63
CA VAL A 499 -19.04 0.61 -13.14
C VAL A 499 -18.85 0.69 -11.62
N SER A 500 -19.44 -0.25 -10.89
CA SER A 500 -18.99 -0.51 -9.51
C SER A 500 -17.81 -1.47 -9.58
N PRO A 501 -16.56 -1.00 -9.41
CA PRO A 501 -15.39 -1.87 -9.56
C PRO A 501 -15.44 -3.09 -8.65
N GLU A 502 -15.12 -4.26 -9.09
CA GLU A 502 -15.12 -4.78 -10.50
C GLU A 502 -16.33 -5.68 -10.71
N ASN A 503 -17.45 -5.39 -10.05
CA ASN A 503 -18.61 -6.25 -9.93
C ASN A 503 -19.52 -6.17 -11.19
N THR A 504 -20.36 -7.18 -11.35
CA THR A 504 -21.47 -7.23 -12.32
C THR A 504 -22.76 -7.38 -11.54
N PRO A 505 -23.82 -6.63 -11.86
CA PRO A 505 -25.14 -6.86 -11.26
C PRO A 505 -25.58 -8.30 -11.40
N LYS A 506 -26.24 -8.87 -10.39
CA LYS A 506 -26.75 -10.26 -10.44
C LYS A 506 -27.70 -10.46 -11.61
N SER A 507 -28.53 -9.47 -11.91
CA SER A 507 -29.46 -9.49 -13.05
C SER A 507 -28.75 -9.51 -14.43
N LEU A 508 -27.46 -9.21 -14.50
CA LEU A 508 -26.66 -9.23 -15.73
C LEU A 508 -25.65 -10.41 -15.76
N MET A 509 -25.69 -11.31 -14.79
CA MET A 509 -24.88 -12.54 -14.84
C MET A 509 -25.42 -13.48 -15.92
N PRO A 510 -24.56 -14.21 -16.65
CA PRO A 510 -25.01 -15.12 -17.74
C PRO A 510 -25.83 -16.31 -17.22
N GLY A 511 -25.69 -16.67 -15.96
CA GLY A 511 -26.38 -17.77 -15.28
C GLY A 511 -25.72 -18.05 -13.94
N ASP A 512 -26.36 -18.82 -13.07
CA ASP A 512 -25.82 -19.12 -11.73
C ASP A 512 -24.53 -19.96 -11.80
N GLU A 513 -24.38 -20.80 -12.81
CA GLU A 513 -23.16 -21.57 -13.07
C GLU A 513 -21.93 -20.70 -13.38
N TYR A 514 -22.13 -19.44 -13.77
CA TYR A 514 -21.08 -18.46 -14.07
C TYR A 514 -20.76 -17.53 -12.88
N GLU A 515 -21.24 -17.82 -11.68
CA GLU A 515 -21.03 -17.00 -10.48
C GLU A 515 -19.53 -16.76 -10.17
N HIS A 516 -18.66 -17.67 -10.65
CA HIS A 516 -17.20 -17.55 -10.53
C HIS A 516 -16.58 -16.47 -11.43
N MET A 517 -17.28 -16.00 -12.47
CA MET A 517 -16.77 -14.95 -13.34
C MET A 517 -16.74 -13.61 -12.60
N ALA A 518 -15.59 -12.93 -12.62
CA ALA A 518 -15.44 -11.69 -11.86
C ALA A 518 -16.36 -10.56 -12.38
N HIS A 519 -16.29 -10.25 -13.68
CA HIS A 519 -16.94 -9.09 -14.26
C HIS A 519 -17.42 -9.32 -15.72
N PRO A 520 -18.39 -10.23 -15.97
CA PRO A 520 -18.84 -10.54 -17.33
C PRO A 520 -19.56 -9.37 -18.01
N CYS A 521 -20.37 -8.57 -17.30
CA CYS A 521 -21.07 -7.40 -17.81
C CYS A 521 -21.10 -6.26 -16.79
N PRO A 522 -19.95 -5.59 -16.52
CA PRO A 522 -19.82 -4.60 -15.45
C PRO A 522 -20.39 -3.22 -15.82
N SER A 523 -20.57 -2.90 -17.10
CA SER A 523 -21.05 -1.61 -17.58
C SER A 523 -22.53 -1.44 -17.29
N ALA A 524 -22.86 -0.58 -16.35
CA ALA A 524 -24.18 -0.37 -15.79
C ALA A 524 -24.57 1.12 -15.76
N VAL A 525 -25.52 1.48 -14.92
CA VAL A 525 -26.05 2.82 -14.73
C VAL A 525 -26.06 3.12 -13.24
N ASN A 526 -25.60 4.32 -12.86
CA ASN A 526 -25.76 4.88 -11.51
C ASN A 526 -25.14 3.99 -10.41
N ALA A 527 -23.87 3.59 -10.55
CA ALA A 527 -23.17 2.96 -9.46
C ALA A 527 -23.07 3.91 -8.25
N THR A 528 -23.41 3.43 -7.08
CA THR A 528 -23.39 4.21 -5.82
C THR A 528 -22.02 4.82 -5.54
N MET A 529 -20.94 4.08 -5.86
CA MET A 529 -19.57 4.56 -5.69
C MET A 529 -19.26 5.81 -6.53
N ASP A 530 -19.72 5.86 -7.78
CA ASP A 530 -19.45 7.00 -8.67
C ASP A 530 -20.08 8.27 -8.11
N PHE A 531 -21.30 8.21 -7.61
CA PHE A 531 -21.94 9.34 -6.95
C PHE A 531 -21.23 9.77 -5.66
N ALA A 532 -20.76 8.82 -4.86
CA ALA A 532 -20.02 9.09 -3.64
C ALA A 532 -18.72 9.84 -3.91
N ILE A 533 -17.95 9.38 -4.91
CA ILE A 533 -16.71 10.03 -5.33
C ILE A 533 -16.99 11.45 -5.86
N VAL A 534 -18.01 11.60 -6.69
CA VAL A 534 -18.40 12.91 -7.24
C VAL A 534 -18.83 13.87 -6.13
N LYS A 535 -19.65 13.43 -5.18
CA LYS A 535 -20.04 14.25 -4.01
C LYS A 535 -18.82 14.74 -3.24
N GLU A 536 -17.89 13.86 -2.93
CA GLU A 536 -16.68 14.20 -2.17
C GLU A 536 -15.78 15.16 -2.94
N LEU A 537 -15.52 14.90 -4.23
CA LEU A 537 -14.73 15.79 -5.08
C LEU A 537 -15.33 17.21 -5.13
N PHE A 538 -16.64 17.33 -5.40
CA PHE A 538 -17.25 18.65 -5.53
C PHE A 538 -17.32 19.39 -4.19
N ARG A 539 -17.53 18.71 -3.06
CA ARG A 539 -17.44 19.33 -1.72
C ARG A 539 -16.04 19.87 -1.46
N ASN A 540 -15.03 19.05 -1.71
CA ASN A 540 -13.63 19.37 -1.45
C ASN A 540 -13.13 20.51 -2.37
N ILE A 541 -13.48 20.52 -3.66
CA ILE A 541 -13.05 21.57 -4.57
C ILE A 541 -13.74 22.92 -4.27
N ILE A 542 -14.99 22.90 -3.85
CA ILE A 542 -15.69 24.13 -3.41
C ILE A 542 -15.02 24.71 -2.17
N GLU A 543 -14.67 23.87 -1.19
CA GLU A 543 -13.96 24.30 0.01
C GLU A 543 -12.57 24.85 -0.34
N ALA A 544 -11.80 24.11 -1.11
CA ALA A 544 -10.46 24.52 -1.56
C ALA A 544 -10.48 25.84 -2.37
N SER A 545 -11.50 26.01 -3.22
CA SER A 545 -11.69 27.23 -3.99
C SER A 545 -12.02 28.43 -3.11
N LYS A 546 -12.83 28.24 -2.06
CA LYS A 546 -13.12 29.30 -1.08
C LYS A 546 -11.88 29.69 -0.28
N ILE A 547 -11.03 28.71 0.10
CA ILE A 547 -9.77 28.95 0.83
C ILE A 547 -8.77 29.72 -0.03
N THR A 548 -8.59 29.31 -1.28
CA THR A 548 -7.53 29.83 -2.16
C THR A 548 -7.92 31.06 -2.97
N GLY A 549 -9.21 31.31 -3.13
CA GLY A 549 -9.74 32.34 -4.05
C GLY A 549 -9.74 31.93 -5.52
N MET A 550 -9.29 30.72 -5.88
CA MET A 550 -9.24 30.24 -7.26
C MET A 550 -10.60 29.63 -7.68
N TYR A 551 -10.94 29.69 -8.97
CA TYR A 551 -12.13 29.10 -9.60
C TYR A 551 -13.48 29.49 -8.94
N GLN A 552 -13.58 30.70 -8.38
CA GLN A 552 -14.79 31.19 -7.70
C GLN A 552 -16.02 31.25 -8.64
N ASP A 553 -15.79 31.51 -9.93
CA ASP A 553 -16.81 31.51 -10.97
C ASP A 553 -17.46 30.14 -11.23
N LYS A 554 -16.81 29.05 -10.83
CA LYS A 554 -17.28 27.67 -11.01
C LYS A 554 -18.09 27.14 -9.82
N ILE A 555 -17.98 27.71 -8.64
CA ILE A 555 -18.59 27.20 -7.40
C ILE A 555 -20.10 26.97 -7.60
N LYS A 556 -20.79 27.93 -8.20
CA LYS A 556 -22.25 27.82 -8.39
C LYS A 556 -22.65 26.63 -9.28
N SER A 557 -21.88 26.34 -10.31
CA SER A 557 -22.14 25.17 -11.19
C SER A 557 -21.91 23.86 -10.44
N TRP A 558 -20.87 23.77 -9.63
CA TRP A 558 -20.59 22.59 -8.80
C TRP A 558 -21.64 22.37 -7.72
N GLU A 559 -22.11 23.44 -7.06
CA GLU A 559 -23.21 23.36 -6.10
C GLU A 559 -24.52 22.91 -6.76
N THR A 560 -24.75 23.26 -8.02
CA THR A 560 -25.91 22.78 -8.79
C THR A 560 -25.84 21.28 -9.04
N ILE A 561 -24.67 20.76 -9.44
CA ILE A 561 -24.47 19.32 -9.62
C ILE A 561 -24.65 18.57 -8.28
N LEU A 562 -24.04 19.07 -7.21
CA LEU A 562 -24.18 18.47 -5.87
C LEU A 562 -25.63 18.33 -5.41
N LYS A 563 -26.45 19.34 -5.66
CA LYS A 563 -27.88 19.31 -5.33
C LYS A 563 -28.71 18.36 -6.18
N ALA A 564 -28.22 18.05 -7.37
CA ALA A 564 -28.90 17.15 -8.32
C ALA A 564 -28.49 15.68 -8.15
N ILE A 565 -27.47 15.37 -7.32
CA ILE A 565 -27.10 14.00 -7.00
C ILE A 565 -28.19 13.34 -6.16
N PRO A 566 -28.79 12.21 -6.60
CA PRO A 566 -29.86 11.54 -5.85
C PRO A 566 -29.36 10.95 -4.52
N GLU A 567 -30.27 10.79 -3.56
CA GLU A 567 -29.98 10.07 -2.31
C GLU A 567 -29.71 8.60 -2.59
N TYR A 568 -28.85 7.97 -1.77
CA TYR A 568 -28.54 6.56 -1.90
C TYR A 568 -29.78 5.71 -1.66
N GLN A 569 -29.95 4.70 -2.51
CA GLN A 569 -31.10 3.81 -2.47
C GLN A 569 -30.81 2.55 -1.63
N LYS A 570 -31.88 1.99 -1.05
CA LYS A 570 -31.85 0.73 -0.33
C LYS A 570 -32.55 -0.37 -1.09
N ASN A 571 -32.09 -1.60 -0.91
CA ASN A 571 -32.81 -2.81 -1.31
C ASN A 571 -33.99 -3.08 -0.36
N ALA A 572 -34.85 -4.03 -0.70
CA ALA A 572 -36.03 -4.39 0.13
C ALA A 572 -35.64 -4.82 1.56
N ASP A 573 -34.48 -5.41 1.73
CA ASP A 573 -33.94 -5.84 3.04
C ASP A 573 -33.32 -4.70 3.85
N GLY A 574 -33.28 -3.47 3.28
CA GLY A 574 -32.74 -2.29 3.95
C GLY A 574 -31.23 -2.04 3.74
N ASP A 575 -30.50 -2.92 3.06
CA ASP A 575 -29.11 -2.68 2.69
C ASP A 575 -28.99 -1.69 1.54
N ILE A 576 -27.85 -0.98 1.49
CA ILE A 576 -27.57 0.00 0.43
C ILE A 576 -27.33 -0.70 -0.90
N LYS A 577 -28.01 -0.21 -1.95
CA LYS A 577 -27.85 -0.70 -3.33
C LYS A 577 -26.47 -0.38 -3.88
N GLU A 578 -25.89 -1.34 -4.58
CA GLU A 578 -24.64 -1.14 -5.31
C GLU A 578 -24.86 -0.34 -6.61
N TRP A 579 -26.04 -0.52 -7.25
CA TRP A 579 -26.47 0.28 -8.42
C TRP A 579 -27.85 0.91 -8.16
N MET A 580 -27.93 2.23 -8.24
CA MET A 580 -29.18 2.97 -8.05
C MET A 580 -30.05 2.94 -9.32
N HIS A 581 -30.45 1.75 -9.72
CA HIS A 581 -31.29 1.48 -10.89
C HIS A 581 -32.33 0.38 -10.57
N PRO A 582 -33.60 0.51 -11.00
CA PRO A 582 -34.66 -0.44 -10.63
C PRO A 582 -34.43 -1.86 -11.14
N ASP A 583 -33.86 -2.00 -12.34
CA ASP A 583 -33.69 -3.31 -13.02
C ASP A 583 -32.37 -4.01 -12.65
N LEU A 584 -31.50 -3.36 -11.88
CA LEU A 584 -30.24 -3.94 -11.46
C LEU A 584 -30.31 -4.45 -10.02
N THR A 585 -30.01 -5.72 -9.84
CA THR A 585 -29.98 -6.38 -8.53
C THR A 585 -28.54 -6.61 -8.09
N ASP A 586 -28.30 -6.46 -6.79
CA ASP A 586 -26.95 -6.57 -6.24
C ASP A 586 -26.46 -8.02 -6.22
N ARG A 587 -25.15 -8.20 -6.48
CA ARG A 587 -24.43 -9.45 -6.38
C ARG A 587 -23.49 -9.41 -5.19
N TYR A 588 -23.64 -10.32 -4.23
CA TYR A 588 -22.90 -10.34 -2.99
C TYR A 588 -21.67 -11.25 -3.01
N THR A 589 -21.54 -12.11 -4.02
CA THR A 589 -20.42 -13.04 -4.21
C THR A 589 -19.25 -12.40 -4.98
N HIS A 590 -18.83 -11.20 -4.55
CA HIS A 590 -17.72 -10.48 -5.17
C HIS A 590 -16.83 -9.84 -4.09
N ARG A 591 -15.53 -9.74 -4.38
CA ARG A 591 -14.51 -9.22 -3.44
C ARG A 591 -14.54 -7.71 -3.25
N HIS A 592 -14.97 -6.92 -4.24
CA HIS A 592 -15.03 -5.46 -4.12
C HIS A 592 -16.23 -4.99 -3.30
N LEU A 593 -16.02 -3.93 -2.50
CA LEU A 593 -16.99 -3.31 -1.59
C LEU A 593 -17.23 -1.83 -1.97
N SER A 594 -17.23 -1.54 -3.26
CA SER A 594 -17.15 -0.19 -3.83
C SER A 594 -18.29 0.74 -3.38
N HIS A 595 -19.51 0.21 -3.24
CA HIS A 595 -20.69 0.97 -2.79
C HIS A 595 -20.66 1.37 -1.31
N ILE A 596 -19.69 0.85 -0.53
CA ILE A 596 -19.50 1.23 0.89
C ILE A 596 -18.59 2.47 1.01
N TYR A 597 -18.12 3.02 -0.11
CA TYR A 597 -17.28 4.22 -0.14
C TYR A 597 -17.77 5.37 0.76
N PRO A 598 -19.07 5.68 0.90
CA PRO A 598 -19.54 6.76 1.77
C PRO A 598 -19.18 6.62 3.25
N VAL A 599 -18.94 5.38 3.71
CA VAL A 599 -18.48 5.06 5.07
C VAL A 599 -16.94 5.00 5.12
N PHE A 600 -16.35 4.23 4.20
CA PHE A 600 -14.90 4.07 4.07
C PHE A 600 -14.51 3.78 2.61
N PRO A 601 -13.51 4.47 2.04
CA PRO A 601 -12.62 5.45 2.68
C PRO A 601 -13.23 6.86 2.85
N GLY A 602 -14.39 7.13 2.26
CA GLY A 602 -15.14 8.36 2.46
C GLY A 602 -15.48 8.60 3.94
N LYS A 603 -15.96 9.79 4.23
CA LYS A 603 -16.34 10.24 5.58
C LYS A 603 -17.72 10.90 5.54
N GLU A 604 -18.58 10.48 4.61
CA GLU A 604 -19.91 11.04 4.44
C GLU A 604 -20.84 10.68 5.61
N TYR A 605 -20.75 9.41 6.07
CA TYR A 605 -21.51 8.92 7.23
C TYR A 605 -20.56 8.50 8.36
N VAL A 606 -20.70 9.15 9.50
CA VAL A 606 -19.88 8.94 10.70
C VAL A 606 -20.79 8.64 11.89
N ILE A 607 -20.66 7.43 12.46
CA ILE A 607 -21.41 7.02 13.65
C ILE A 607 -21.17 8.03 14.78
N GLY A 608 -22.24 8.43 15.48
CA GLY A 608 -22.17 9.40 16.58
C GLY A 608 -22.14 10.88 16.15
N ARG A 609 -21.99 11.15 14.84
CA ARG A 609 -22.20 12.48 14.24
C ARG A 609 -23.47 12.51 13.42
N ASP A 610 -23.72 11.48 12.61
CA ASP A 610 -24.81 11.43 11.64
C ASP A 610 -25.91 10.45 12.08
N ASP A 611 -27.08 10.50 11.41
CA ASP A 611 -28.18 9.58 11.64
C ASP A 611 -27.75 8.13 11.36
N MET A 612 -28.27 7.19 12.16
CA MET A 612 -27.91 5.78 12.10
C MET A 612 -28.59 5.00 10.96
N ASP A 613 -29.61 5.55 10.29
CA ASP A 613 -30.35 4.83 9.25
C ASP A 613 -29.47 4.38 8.08
N MET A 614 -28.61 5.29 7.59
CA MET A 614 -27.68 4.98 6.50
C MET A 614 -26.53 4.08 6.95
N PRO A 615 -25.82 4.31 8.07
CA PRO A 615 -24.82 3.39 8.60
C PRO A 615 -25.30 1.94 8.77
N VAL A 616 -26.53 1.75 9.24
CA VAL A 616 -27.16 0.40 9.34
C VAL A 616 -27.33 -0.23 7.96
N GLY A 617 -27.78 0.51 6.96
CA GLY A 617 -27.90 0.02 5.58
C GLY A 617 -26.55 -0.38 4.99
N PHE A 618 -25.47 0.36 5.25
CA PHE A 618 -24.11 -0.02 4.84
C PHE A 618 -23.62 -1.25 5.60
N GLU A 619 -23.88 -1.36 6.91
CA GLU A 619 -23.54 -2.58 7.68
C GLU A 619 -24.21 -3.82 7.12
N LEU A 620 -25.50 -3.73 6.77
CA LEU A 620 -26.23 -4.83 6.16
C LEU A 620 -25.62 -5.24 4.82
N ALA A 621 -25.28 -4.27 3.97
CA ALA A 621 -24.66 -4.53 2.66
C ALA A 621 -23.32 -5.28 2.80
N VAL A 622 -22.42 -4.83 3.70
CA VAL A 622 -21.14 -5.53 3.90
C VAL A 622 -21.32 -6.89 4.56
N SER A 623 -22.32 -7.07 5.44
CA SER A 623 -22.56 -8.34 6.13
C SER A 623 -23.08 -9.46 5.22
N LYS A 624 -23.63 -9.12 4.05
CA LYS A 624 -24.05 -10.07 3.03
C LYS A 624 -22.87 -10.64 2.22
N ARG A 625 -21.68 -10.03 2.30
CA ARG A 625 -20.47 -10.53 1.64
C ARG A 625 -19.89 -11.70 2.41
N THR A 626 -19.65 -12.81 1.74
CA THR A 626 -19.10 -14.01 2.37
C THR A 626 -17.56 -14.06 2.29
N PRO A 627 -16.86 -14.61 3.30
CA PRO A 627 -15.41 -14.68 3.31
C PRO A 627 -14.81 -15.45 2.14
N ASP A 628 -15.46 -16.51 1.66
CA ASP A 628 -15.02 -17.37 0.55
C ASP A 628 -14.97 -16.62 -0.80
N SER A 629 -15.66 -15.51 -0.92
CA SER A 629 -15.58 -14.62 -2.08
C SER A 629 -14.54 -13.50 -1.93
N GLN A 630 -13.89 -13.38 -0.77
CA GLN A 630 -12.95 -12.31 -0.48
C GLN A 630 -11.51 -12.71 -0.80
N SER A 631 -10.70 -11.69 -1.12
CA SER A 631 -9.25 -11.78 -1.27
C SER A 631 -8.52 -11.22 -0.04
N GLY A 632 -7.19 -11.33 0.03
CA GLY A 632 -6.40 -10.75 1.11
C GLY A 632 -6.64 -9.25 1.28
N TRP A 633 -6.59 -8.49 0.18
CA TRP A 633 -6.81 -7.05 0.22
C TRP A 633 -8.26 -6.67 0.57
N SER A 634 -9.24 -7.41 0.08
CA SER A 634 -10.64 -7.08 0.38
C SER A 634 -11.04 -7.37 1.82
N LEU A 635 -10.41 -8.36 2.48
CA LEU A 635 -10.56 -8.58 3.92
C LEU A 635 -9.96 -7.42 4.73
N ALA A 636 -8.83 -6.85 4.30
CA ALA A 636 -8.27 -5.67 4.93
C ALA A 636 -9.19 -4.45 4.75
N HIS A 637 -9.77 -4.27 3.55
CA HIS A 637 -10.79 -3.24 3.28
C HIS A 637 -12.03 -3.43 4.17
N MET A 638 -12.56 -4.66 4.22
CA MET A 638 -13.71 -5.01 5.07
C MET A 638 -13.42 -4.72 6.56
N ALA A 639 -12.19 -4.97 7.03
CA ALA A 639 -11.78 -4.64 8.39
C ALA A 639 -11.82 -3.12 8.65
N CYS A 640 -11.37 -2.30 7.69
CA CYS A 640 -11.46 -0.84 7.77
C CYS A 640 -12.93 -0.37 7.82
N ILE A 641 -13.80 -0.93 6.97
CA ILE A 641 -15.24 -0.62 6.95
C ILE A 641 -15.87 -0.95 8.31
N TYR A 642 -15.64 -2.16 8.83
CA TYR A 642 -16.18 -2.54 10.14
C TYR A 642 -15.62 -1.69 11.29
N ALA A 643 -14.36 -1.23 11.20
CA ALA A 643 -13.81 -0.31 12.18
C ALA A 643 -14.56 1.04 12.17
N ARG A 644 -14.86 1.58 10.99
CA ARG A 644 -15.68 2.82 10.83
C ARG A 644 -17.13 2.63 11.32
N LEU A 645 -17.68 1.45 11.15
CA LEU A 645 -19.01 1.07 11.65
C LEU A 645 -19.01 0.69 13.13
N GLU A 646 -17.90 0.88 13.85
CA GLU A 646 -17.71 0.55 15.27
C GLU A 646 -18.07 -0.92 15.62
N LYS A 647 -17.69 -1.86 14.72
CA LYS A 647 -17.86 -3.30 14.87
C LYS A 647 -16.50 -4.00 15.11
N PRO A 648 -15.89 -3.83 16.29
CA PRO A 648 -14.52 -4.25 16.56
C PRO A 648 -14.27 -5.74 16.31
N GLU A 649 -15.19 -6.61 16.75
CA GLU A 649 -15.01 -8.06 16.62
C GLU A 649 -15.17 -8.53 15.16
N LYS A 650 -16.01 -7.87 14.35
CA LYS A 650 -16.09 -8.13 12.91
C LYS A 650 -14.81 -7.65 12.19
N ALA A 651 -14.30 -6.49 12.57
CA ALA A 651 -13.07 -5.93 12.00
C ALA A 651 -11.86 -6.84 12.26
N ILE A 652 -11.64 -7.25 13.51
CA ILE A 652 -10.50 -8.11 13.84
C ILE A 652 -10.64 -9.53 13.28
N ARG A 653 -11.87 -10.05 13.15
CA ARG A 653 -12.13 -11.34 12.50
C ARG A 653 -11.72 -11.36 11.03
N CYS A 654 -11.88 -10.26 10.31
CA CYS A 654 -11.38 -10.16 8.93
C CYS A 654 -9.86 -10.35 8.88
N LEU A 655 -9.12 -9.74 9.82
CA LEU A 655 -7.67 -9.93 9.92
C LEU A 655 -7.28 -11.35 10.35
N ASP A 656 -8.07 -12.00 11.21
CA ASP A 656 -7.85 -13.41 11.58
C ASP A 656 -8.01 -14.35 10.37
N ILE A 657 -9.02 -14.13 9.52
CA ILE A 657 -9.22 -14.92 8.31
C ILE A 657 -8.07 -14.66 7.34
N LEU A 658 -7.68 -13.39 7.14
CA LEU A 658 -6.59 -12.99 6.27
C LEU A 658 -5.27 -13.66 6.67
N THR A 659 -4.92 -13.67 7.96
CA THR A 659 -3.68 -14.29 8.45
C THR A 659 -3.64 -15.80 8.24
N ARG A 660 -4.79 -16.47 8.25
CA ARG A 660 -4.90 -17.92 8.01
C ARG A 660 -4.77 -18.31 6.55
N SER A 661 -5.16 -17.44 5.60
CA SER A 661 -5.33 -17.79 4.19
C SER A 661 -4.38 -17.06 3.24
N CYS A 662 -4.06 -15.80 3.53
CA CYS A 662 -3.42 -14.90 2.58
C CYS A 662 -2.10 -14.31 3.06
N VAL A 663 -1.37 -14.95 3.98
CA VAL A 663 -0.09 -14.47 4.51
C VAL A 663 0.99 -15.53 4.39
N LEU A 664 2.16 -15.15 3.87
CA LEU A 664 3.36 -16.00 3.81
C LEU A 664 4.22 -15.87 5.08
N LYS A 665 5.19 -16.77 5.26
CA LYS A 665 6.05 -16.77 6.47
C LYS A 665 6.89 -15.50 6.64
N ASN A 666 7.22 -14.80 5.55
CA ASN A 666 7.87 -13.49 5.60
C ASN A 666 6.88 -12.32 5.77
N LEU A 667 5.61 -12.61 5.98
CA LEU A 667 4.47 -11.69 6.14
C LEU A 667 4.08 -10.92 4.88
N PHE A 668 4.57 -11.28 3.70
CA PHE A 668 3.96 -10.78 2.47
C PHE A 668 2.54 -11.29 2.34
N THR A 669 1.63 -10.41 1.95
CA THR A 669 0.23 -10.76 1.70
C THR A 669 0.02 -11.26 0.28
N LEU A 670 -1.02 -12.08 0.11
CA LEU A 670 -1.40 -12.73 -1.12
C LEU A 670 -2.84 -12.35 -1.51
N HIS A 671 -3.14 -12.44 -2.78
CA HIS A 671 -4.50 -12.22 -3.26
C HIS A 671 -5.47 -13.33 -2.79
N ASN A 672 -5.06 -14.60 -2.88
CA ASN A 672 -5.93 -15.77 -2.71
C ASN A 672 -5.51 -16.63 -1.53
N ASP A 673 -6.36 -17.60 -1.18
CA ASP A 673 -6.07 -18.66 -0.20
C ASP A 673 -4.99 -19.62 -0.74
N TRP A 674 -3.73 -19.37 -0.36
CA TRP A 674 -2.60 -20.20 -0.79
C TRP A 674 -2.57 -21.58 -0.13
N ARG A 675 -3.26 -21.73 0.98
CA ARG A 675 -3.35 -22.99 1.73
C ARG A 675 -4.50 -23.87 1.26
N LYS A 676 -5.36 -23.35 0.40
CA LYS A 676 -6.57 -24.03 -0.10
C LYS A 676 -7.49 -24.55 1.01
N MET A 677 -7.66 -23.75 2.06
CA MET A 677 -8.49 -24.08 3.22
C MET A 677 -9.97 -23.74 2.99
N GLY A 678 -10.32 -23.11 1.87
CA GLY A 678 -11.67 -22.65 1.59
C GLY A 678 -12.14 -21.48 2.46
N LEU A 679 -11.20 -20.70 3.01
CA LEU A 679 -11.50 -19.54 3.86
C LEU A 679 -11.70 -18.26 3.05
N THR A 680 -11.04 -18.15 1.92
CA THR A 680 -11.08 -17.01 1.01
C THR A 680 -11.11 -17.51 -0.43
N LEU A 681 -11.14 -16.59 -1.39
CA LEU A 681 -11.20 -16.88 -2.81
C LEU A 681 -10.13 -17.90 -3.23
N ASP A 682 -10.55 -18.97 -3.92
CA ASP A 682 -9.65 -19.91 -4.59
C ASP A 682 -9.29 -19.37 -5.99
N GLY A 683 -8.04 -19.02 -6.20
CA GLY A 683 -7.50 -18.57 -7.48
C GLY A 683 -6.89 -19.68 -8.34
N GLY A 684 -7.15 -20.95 -8.03
CA GLY A 684 -6.58 -22.10 -8.72
C GLY A 684 -5.07 -22.22 -8.48
N GLU A 685 -4.25 -22.21 -9.55
CA GLU A 685 -2.79 -22.30 -9.45
C GLU A 685 -2.12 -20.94 -9.25
N SER A 686 -2.82 -19.84 -9.49
CA SER A 686 -2.24 -18.49 -9.37
C SER A 686 -2.58 -17.88 -8.02
N VAL A 687 -1.56 -17.64 -7.21
CA VAL A 687 -1.67 -16.96 -5.91
C VAL A 687 -0.70 -15.77 -5.90
N PRO A 688 -1.07 -14.64 -6.51
CA PRO A 688 -0.18 -13.48 -6.60
C PRO A 688 0.15 -12.88 -5.24
N VAL A 689 1.40 -12.47 -5.05
CA VAL A 689 1.77 -11.57 -3.95
C VAL A 689 1.13 -10.22 -4.20
N GLN A 690 0.52 -9.63 -3.19
CA GLN A 690 -0.08 -8.29 -3.23
C GLN A 690 0.14 -7.59 -1.90
N MET A 691 1.02 -6.58 -1.88
CA MET A 691 1.39 -5.86 -0.66
C MET A 691 0.39 -4.76 -0.26
N ASP A 692 -0.63 -4.51 -1.08
CA ASP A 692 -1.75 -3.63 -0.73
C ASP A 692 -2.44 -4.07 0.55
N ALA A 693 -2.65 -5.38 0.73
CA ALA A 693 -3.21 -5.91 1.96
C ALA A 693 -2.29 -5.71 3.18
N ASN A 694 -0.96 -5.72 3.03
CA ASN A 694 -0.04 -5.34 4.11
C ASN A 694 -0.32 -3.91 4.60
N MET A 695 -0.53 -2.97 3.66
CA MET A 695 -0.84 -1.57 3.97
C MET A 695 -2.28 -1.42 4.49
N GLY A 696 -3.22 -2.18 3.92
CA GLY A 696 -4.62 -2.23 4.37
C GLY A 696 -4.75 -2.72 5.81
N ILE A 697 -3.96 -3.74 6.23
CA ILE A 697 -3.89 -4.19 7.62
C ILE A 697 -3.37 -3.06 8.52
N ALA A 698 -2.31 -2.35 8.07
CA ALA A 698 -1.78 -1.22 8.84
C ALA A 698 -2.84 -0.14 9.03
N ASN A 699 -3.62 0.17 7.99
CA ASN A 699 -4.74 1.10 8.11
C ASN A 699 -5.87 0.57 9.01
N ALA A 700 -6.24 -0.69 8.89
CA ALA A 700 -7.31 -1.28 9.70
C ALA A 700 -6.99 -1.21 11.21
N VAL A 701 -5.74 -1.48 11.60
CA VAL A 701 -5.29 -1.32 12.99
C VAL A 701 -5.39 0.15 13.43
N GLN A 702 -5.01 1.10 12.57
CA GLN A 702 -5.14 2.53 12.87
C GLN A 702 -6.61 2.94 13.03
N GLU A 703 -7.50 2.53 12.13
CA GLU A 703 -8.94 2.82 12.18
C GLU A 703 -9.62 2.22 13.44
N MET A 704 -9.17 1.07 13.91
CA MET A 704 -9.67 0.48 15.17
C MET A 704 -9.30 1.34 16.38
N LEU A 705 -8.17 2.06 16.32
CA LEU A 705 -7.60 2.82 17.43
C LEU A 705 -7.91 4.32 17.35
N LEU A 706 -7.98 4.87 16.15
CA LEU A 706 -8.19 6.31 15.94
C LEU A 706 -8.95 6.58 14.64
N PHE A 707 -10.12 7.19 14.74
CA PHE A 707 -10.80 7.79 13.60
C PHE A 707 -10.53 9.30 13.55
N VAL A 708 -10.31 9.85 12.35
CA VAL A 708 -10.02 11.27 12.12
C VAL A 708 -10.89 11.83 10.99
N SER A 709 -11.58 12.92 11.26
CA SER A 709 -12.20 13.79 10.26
C SER A 709 -11.85 15.27 10.54
N ASP A 710 -12.39 16.20 9.75
CA ASP A 710 -12.05 17.62 9.85
C ASP A 710 -12.35 18.22 11.23
N ASP A 711 -13.49 17.87 11.77
CA ASP A 711 -14.07 18.42 13.00
C ASP A 711 -14.35 17.39 14.10
N PHE A 712 -14.02 16.11 13.84
CA PHE A 712 -14.37 15.01 14.73
C PHE A 712 -13.29 13.93 14.80
N ILE A 713 -12.87 13.59 16.02
CA ILE A 713 -11.92 12.51 16.29
C ILE A 713 -12.57 11.51 17.23
N LYS A 714 -12.33 10.20 17.01
CA LYS A 714 -12.74 9.16 17.94
C LYS A 714 -11.51 8.38 18.41
N ILE A 715 -11.39 8.21 19.71
CA ILE A 715 -10.32 7.41 20.33
C ILE A 715 -10.87 6.03 20.68
N LEU A 716 -10.20 4.97 20.25
CA LEU A 716 -10.59 3.57 20.41
C LEU A 716 -12.03 3.26 19.90
N PRO A 717 -12.44 3.76 18.71
CA PRO A 717 -13.82 3.61 18.23
C PRO A 717 -14.19 2.13 18.03
N ALA A 718 -13.23 1.30 17.60
CA ALA A 718 -13.43 -0.11 17.30
C ALA A 718 -12.35 -0.98 17.94
N CYS A 719 -12.08 -0.77 19.23
CA CYS A 719 -11.11 -1.53 20.01
C CYS A 719 -11.66 -2.94 20.31
N PRO A 720 -11.07 -4.03 19.75
CA PRO A 720 -11.50 -5.38 20.04
C PRO A 720 -11.26 -5.77 21.50
N GLU A 721 -12.06 -6.70 22.03
CA GLU A 721 -11.94 -7.16 23.42
C GLU A 721 -10.52 -7.62 23.76
N ARG A 722 -9.80 -8.25 22.83
CA ARG A 722 -8.42 -8.70 23.04
C ARG A 722 -7.38 -7.59 23.12
N PHE A 723 -7.71 -6.36 22.70
CA PHE A 723 -6.82 -5.18 22.87
C PHE A 723 -7.07 -4.51 24.24
N LYS A 724 -7.02 -5.31 25.33
CA LYS A 724 -7.33 -4.87 26.70
C LYS A 724 -6.43 -3.75 27.18
N LYS A 725 -5.18 -3.68 26.68
CA LYS A 725 -4.21 -2.63 26.96
C LYS A 725 -3.36 -2.33 25.74
N GLY A 726 -2.86 -1.11 25.70
CA GLY A 726 -1.97 -0.68 24.62
C GLY A 726 -1.49 0.75 24.78
N ALA A 727 -0.66 1.15 23.85
CA ALA A 727 -0.17 2.51 23.74
C ALA A 727 -0.01 2.92 22.28
N VAL A 728 -0.34 4.17 22.02
CA VAL A 728 -0.18 4.83 20.73
C VAL A 728 0.65 6.07 20.93
N LYS A 729 1.62 6.29 20.06
CA LYS A 729 2.48 7.48 20.08
C LYS A 729 2.34 8.22 18.74
N ASN A 730 1.98 9.50 18.83
CA ASN A 730 2.03 10.47 17.74
C ASN A 730 1.24 10.07 16.47
N LEU A 731 0.11 9.39 16.55
CA LEU A 731 -0.78 9.33 15.40
C LEU A 731 -1.18 10.74 14.99
N HIS A 732 -1.18 10.99 13.68
CA HIS A 732 -1.50 12.31 13.15
C HIS A 732 -3.01 12.48 13.02
N PHE A 733 -3.49 13.66 13.34
CA PHE A 733 -4.78 14.15 12.90
C PHE A 733 -4.56 15.46 12.13
N MET A 734 -5.57 15.96 11.46
CA MET A 734 -5.39 17.01 10.45
C MET A 734 -4.62 18.25 10.93
N THR A 735 -4.69 18.59 12.21
CA THR A 735 -4.04 19.78 12.76
C THR A 735 -3.04 19.49 13.87
N GLY A 736 -2.72 18.22 14.13
CA GLY A 736 -1.82 17.91 15.24
C GLY A 736 -1.50 16.42 15.42
N LEU A 737 -1.01 16.11 16.61
CA LEU A 737 -0.58 14.76 17.01
C LEU A 737 -1.37 14.31 18.22
N ILE A 738 -1.68 13.02 18.27
CA ILE A 738 -2.36 12.38 19.39
C ILE A 738 -1.57 11.16 19.87
N SER A 739 -1.39 11.06 21.17
CA SER A 739 -0.77 9.91 21.85
C SER A 739 -1.65 9.49 23.01
N PHE A 740 -1.90 8.19 23.16
CA PHE A 740 -2.72 7.70 24.27
C PHE A 740 -2.26 6.31 24.72
N LYS A 741 -2.57 6.02 25.98
CA LYS A 741 -2.32 4.72 26.61
C LYS A 741 -3.57 4.30 27.35
N TRP A 742 -3.90 3.03 27.28
CA TRP A 742 -5.05 2.46 27.96
C TRP A 742 -4.74 1.10 28.57
N ASP A 743 -5.43 0.81 29.66
CA ASP A 743 -5.56 -0.51 30.25
C ASP A 743 -6.98 -0.63 30.79
N ILE A 744 -7.82 -1.40 30.07
CA ILE A 744 -9.25 -1.53 30.39
C ILE A 744 -9.44 -2.28 31.70
N LEU A 745 -8.58 -3.28 31.98
CA LEU A 745 -8.67 -4.08 33.20
C LEU A 745 -8.23 -3.31 34.45
N ALA A 746 -7.19 -2.49 34.31
CA ALA A 746 -6.72 -1.60 35.36
C ALA A 746 -7.53 -0.30 35.48
N GLY A 747 -8.46 -0.07 34.55
CA GLY A 747 -9.28 1.14 34.54
C GLY A 747 -8.51 2.42 34.26
N TYR A 748 -7.44 2.36 33.50
CA TYR A 748 -6.52 3.47 33.27
C TYR A 748 -6.57 3.95 31.82
N PHE A 749 -6.69 5.27 31.65
CA PHE A 749 -6.59 5.92 30.34
C PHE A 749 -5.89 7.27 30.48
N VAL A 750 -4.96 7.55 29.57
CA VAL A 750 -4.36 8.87 29.38
C VAL A 750 -4.19 9.17 27.91
N CYS A 751 -4.54 10.39 27.51
CA CYS A 751 -4.40 10.90 26.16
C CYS A 751 -3.74 12.26 26.18
N ASN A 752 -2.74 12.47 25.33
CA ASN A 752 -2.06 13.71 25.09
C ASN A 752 -2.28 14.16 23.66
N ILE A 753 -2.76 15.38 23.46
CA ILE A 753 -2.97 16.00 22.17
C ILE A 753 -2.02 17.18 22.07
N ALA A 754 -1.28 17.28 20.95
CA ALA A 754 -0.42 18.41 20.63
C ALA A 754 -0.91 19.06 19.34
N SER A 755 -1.33 20.31 19.39
CA SER A 755 -1.81 21.06 18.23
C SER A 755 -0.63 21.68 17.48
N LEU A 756 -0.51 21.38 16.19
CA LEU A 756 0.50 21.98 15.29
C LEU A 756 -0.04 23.23 14.59
N ARG A 757 -1.36 23.33 14.43
CA ARG A 757 -2.10 24.46 13.86
C ARG A 757 -3.31 24.77 14.74
N ASN A 758 -3.92 25.92 14.59
CA ASN A 758 -5.16 26.23 15.31
C ASN A 758 -6.20 25.14 15.06
N THR A 759 -6.70 24.56 16.13
CA THR A 759 -7.58 23.38 16.12
C THR A 759 -8.90 23.71 16.79
N ARG A 760 -10.01 23.36 16.16
CA ARG A 760 -11.34 23.30 16.79
C ARG A 760 -12.02 22.02 16.30
N LEU A 761 -12.28 21.09 17.22
CA LEU A 761 -12.91 19.82 16.91
C LEU A 761 -13.63 19.23 18.13
N THR A 762 -14.44 18.21 17.91
CA THR A 762 -15.07 17.38 18.94
C THR A 762 -14.29 16.08 19.06
N ILE A 763 -14.05 15.62 20.29
CA ILE A 763 -13.41 14.33 20.55
C ILE A 763 -14.45 13.37 21.15
N GLN A 764 -14.61 12.21 20.55
CA GLN A 764 -15.33 11.10 21.17
C GLN A 764 -14.34 10.23 21.95
N LEU A 765 -14.49 10.24 23.27
CA LEU A 765 -13.68 9.48 24.21
C LEU A 765 -14.12 8.00 24.29
N PRO A 766 -13.23 7.05 24.65
CA PRO A 766 -13.53 5.64 24.70
C PRO A 766 -14.73 5.31 25.63
N LYS A 767 -15.53 4.33 25.23
CA LYS A 767 -16.69 3.90 26.02
C LYS A 767 -16.37 3.05 27.26
N PHE A 768 -15.13 2.65 27.41
CA PHE A 768 -14.66 1.71 28.47
C PHE A 768 -14.40 2.42 29.81
N PHE A 769 -14.41 3.75 29.82
CA PHE A 769 -14.10 4.56 30.99
C PHE A 769 -15.25 5.55 31.23
N HIS A 770 -15.46 6.00 32.48
CA HIS A 770 -16.66 6.75 32.86
C HIS A 770 -16.37 8.15 33.37
N ARG A 771 -15.29 8.36 34.12
CA ARG A 771 -14.93 9.65 34.71
C ARG A 771 -13.75 10.24 33.96
N TYR A 772 -14.00 11.28 33.16
CA TYR A 772 -12.95 11.94 32.41
C TYR A 772 -12.57 13.27 33.04
N ALA A 773 -11.28 13.61 32.97
CA ALA A 773 -10.75 14.92 33.35
C ALA A 773 -9.89 15.47 32.20
N MET A 774 -10.04 16.76 31.92
CA MET A 774 -9.28 17.53 30.94
C MET A 774 -8.39 18.53 31.65
N ASN A 775 -7.06 18.39 31.50
CA ASN A 775 -6.07 19.19 32.26
C ASN A 775 -6.34 19.22 33.79
N GLY A 776 -6.83 18.10 34.34
CA GLY A 776 -7.14 17.95 35.75
C GLY A 776 -8.54 18.43 36.18
N HIS A 777 -9.33 18.98 35.27
CA HIS A 777 -10.71 19.38 35.54
C HIS A 777 -11.67 18.31 35.03
N SER A 778 -12.60 17.90 35.88
CA SER A 778 -13.65 16.95 35.46
C SER A 778 -14.46 17.48 34.30
N ILE A 779 -14.82 16.62 33.35
CA ILE A 779 -15.68 16.96 32.22
C ILE A 779 -16.91 16.07 32.20
N ASP A 780 -18.03 16.64 31.78
CA ASP A 780 -19.27 15.89 31.62
C ASP A 780 -19.31 15.24 30.24
N GLY A 781 -19.68 13.95 30.21
CA GLY A 781 -19.88 13.20 28.99
C GLY A 781 -18.57 12.80 28.31
N ARG A 782 -18.73 12.17 27.13
CA ARG A 782 -17.63 11.58 26.34
C ARG A 782 -17.32 12.32 25.03
N THR A 783 -17.98 13.43 24.75
CA THR A 783 -17.84 14.17 23.50
C THR A 783 -17.51 15.64 23.72
N PRO A 784 -16.41 15.98 24.43
CA PRO A 784 -16.03 17.37 24.64
C PRO A 784 -15.59 18.04 23.34
N GLY A 785 -16.01 19.31 23.15
CA GLY A 785 -15.41 20.19 22.17
C GLY A 785 -14.08 20.72 22.68
N ILE A 786 -13.09 20.81 21.82
CA ILE A 786 -11.79 21.40 22.12
C ILE A 786 -11.47 22.55 21.16
N ALA A 787 -10.76 23.55 21.68
CA ALA A 787 -10.15 24.63 20.91
C ALA A 787 -8.72 24.84 21.42
N LEU A 788 -7.74 24.62 20.53
CA LEU A 788 -6.32 24.73 20.84
C LEU A 788 -5.65 25.69 19.84
N LYS A 789 -4.76 26.51 20.30
CA LYS A 789 -3.84 27.27 19.44
C LYS A 789 -2.66 26.40 18.99
N ALA A 790 -2.00 26.80 17.92
CA ALA A 790 -0.77 26.18 17.49
C ALA A 790 0.26 26.15 18.64
N GLY A 791 0.86 24.98 18.88
CA GLY A 791 1.79 24.73 19.97
C GLY A 791 1.16 24.36 21.32
N GLU A 792 -0.15 24.52 21.51
CA GLU A 792 -0.83 24.13 22.74
C GLU A 792 -0.95 22.60 22.87
N ARG A 793 -1.00 22.16 24.12
CA ARG A 793 -1.15 20.75 24.50
C ARG A 793 -2.34 20.55 25.43
N LEU A 794 -2.96 19.41 25.30
CA LEU A 794 -4.11 19.01 26.10
C LEU A 794 -3.86 17.59 26.64
N CYS A 795 -4.13 17.39 27.92
CA CYS A 795 -4.10 16.07 28.55
C CYS A 795 -5.51 15.68 28.99
N ILE A 796 -5.94 14.47 28.61
CA ILE A 796 -7.20 13.87 29.05
C ILE A 796 -6.87 12.60 29.80
N THR A 797 -7.46 12.42 30.97
CA THR A 797 -7.30 11.22 31.82
C THR A 797 -8.66 10.64 32.14
N ALA A 798 -8.71 9.34 32.39
CA ALA A 798 -9.89 8.69 32.96
C ALA A 798 -9.49 7.56 33.91
N GLN A 799 -10.39 7.27 34.86
CA GLN A 799 -10.32 6.13 35.79
C GLN A 799 -11.66 5.41 35.79
N THR A 800 -11.65 4.14 36.15
CA THR A 800 -12.87 3.36 36.42
C THR A 800 -13.25 3.44 37.89
N ASP A 801 -14.52 3.19 38.21
CA ASP A 801 -15.10 3.27 39.56
C ASP A 801 -14.63 2.15 40.53
N LYS A 802 -13.58 1.42 40.24
CA LYS A 802 -13.10 0.30 41.08
C LYS A 802 -12.66 0.67 42.51
N GLU A 803 -12.52 1.96 42.82
CA GLU A 803 -12.17 2.42 44.19
C GLU A 803 -13.37 2.50 45.17
N GLU A 804 -14.61 2.42 44.71
CA GLU A 804 -15.79 2.48 45.61
C GLU A 804 -16.27 1.13 46.15
N GLU A 805 -15.88 0.00 45.52
CA GLU A 805 -16.24 -1.33 46.05
C GLU A 805 -15.36 -1.76 47.24
N GLU A 806 -14.12 -1.29 47.32
CA GLU A 806 -13.22 -1.58 48.46
C GLU A 806 -13.47 -0.65 49.66
N THR A 807 -14.04 0.53 49.48
CA THR A 807 -14.39 1.45 50.58
C THR A 807 -15.74 1.21 51.23
N ASN A 808 -16.63 0.43 50.58
CA ASN A 808 -17.91 0.04 51.17
C ASN A 808 -17.89 -1.36 51.82
N LEU A 809 -16.73 -2.01 51.94
CA LEU A 809 -16.50 -3.30 52.62
C LEU A 809 -15.50 -3.16 53.77
N ALA A 810 -15.16 -1.93 54.20
CA ALA A 810 -14.34 -1.70 55.38
C ALA A 810 -15.19 -1.15 56.58
#